data_b5926e2393d0abe111b1b1af5b61a344
#
_entry.id   b5926e2393d0abe111b1b1af5b61a344
#
_cell.length_a   1.000
_cell.length_b   1.000
_cell.length_c   1.000
_cell.angle_alpha   90.00
_cell.angle_beta   90.00
_cell.angle_gamma   90.00
#
_symmetry.space_group_name_H-M   'P 1'
#
loop_
_entity.id
_entity.type
_entity.pdbx_description
1 polymer ?
#
loop_
_entity_poly.entity_id
_entity_poly.type
_entity_poly.pdbx_seq_one_letter_code
_entity_poly.pdbx_strand_id
1 'polypeptide(L)'
;MTVLAVLLMLQGAAVPPYLVFPDSTLDDPAAYEGYSARLYHDSRGNSVETYIDGKTGRIVHLWADALNESIGFTVRNSGGQKAAAAVAFDRGPAAAWSSGGRRSLRYALTVRGTVQIGQFILGSMRIERDFGYAGRVHDPIDAPPFVPQEFTAFVQRMDGVYRQRLTPSIRLESTARDWTLRVSQPSLDARNHLWLSLHGDGRTTRATVTNGVLTIQVRGAQPASVSVEIATDGAALAPLNRRQIFSADFRRFADSAKSPRLEREIRGFELLSSKQKLMAGLPTYATYFGRDMLMTALLMEAVWSDTMPEFVMGAALAKLGPDGDVSHEEALGGQAIRENVAEFLRTGDTTLLRNLQRTRENYWMIDDDFQLPVVAGHYFANASVPEDRKHAFLQRWGAALRKNLAYVARQAAPYAQNPVATSLVSFKRDADGYCHPGSWRDSRVGYAGGCYAFDVNVVWVPQALAAIVAIDSVLRDIGEPGVEQIADVRRAAQVWQGSARHFMVGLDSATIETRVRAKLASLPTEERAHWDSVLERAALHLDTLRFPAVSLDSTGQPIPVMTTDPGMWLLLERQDSSVEREILRPFLLPYPIGLFIDGVGLAVANDAYATPAVWDMYARDLYHSPRVVWGREVNVLLAALATRHRPGAIDSVRTAVARSGLQYAELWSYKFEGGALRPVRYGSASDVQLWTLTDLAVQYLLNTRK
;
A
#
# COMPACT_ATOMS: atom_id res chain seq x y z
N MET A 1 4.68 -19.38 -53.05
CA MET A 1 4.99 -18.15 -52.24
C MET A 1 3.81 -17.71 -51.40
N THR A 2 3.10 -18.59 -50.71
CA THR A 2 1.86 -18.19 -49.97
C THR A 2 1.78 -18.77 -48.53
N VAL A 3 2.83 -19.43 -48.07
CA VAL A 3 2.84 -20.02 -46.70
C VAL A 3 3.76 -19.24 -45.73
N LEU A 4 4.65 -18.39 -46.26
CA LEU A 4 5.57 -17.59 -45.43
C LEU A 4 4.96 -16.25 -44.97
N ALA A 5 3.86 -15.80 -45.55
CA ALA A 5 3.19 -14.55 -45.18
C ALA A 5 2.20 -14.69 -44.03
N VAL A 6 1.78 -15.90 -43.67
CA VAL A 6 0.82 -16.16 -42.57
C VAL A 6 1.52 -16.40 -41.26
N LEU A 7 2.80 -16.75 -41.23
CA LEU A 7 3.57 -16.93 -39.98
C LEU A 7 4.13 -15.61 -39.40
N LEU A 8 4.07 -14.50 -40.13
CA LEU A 8 4.51 -13.18 -39.65
C LEU A 8 3.40 -12.34 -39.01
N MET A 9 2.15 -12.82 -39.05
CA MET A 9 1.02 -12.11 -38.38
C MET A 9 0.63 -12.64 -36.99
N LEU A 10 1.43 -13.57 -36.44
CA LEU A 10 1.22 -14.10 -35.09
C LEU A 10 2.32 -13.72 -34.10
N GLN A 11 3.18 -12.76 -34.44
CA GLN A 11 3.94 -12.06 -33.42
C GLN A 11 2.99 -11.06 -32.81
N GLY A 12 2.39 -11.44 -31.69
CA GLY A 12 1.63 -10.51 -30.84
C GLY A 12 2.45 -9.24 -30.66
N ALA A 13 1.83 -8.08 -30.86
CA ALA A 13 2.48 -6.79 -30.70
C ALA A 13 3.26 -6.82 -29.37
N ALA A 14 4.57 -6.62 -29.44
CA ALA A 14 5.41 -6.62 -28.24
C ALA A 14 4.83 -5.56 -27.28
N VAL A 15 4.44 -6.00 -26.10
CA VAL A 15 3.90 -5.09 -25.08
C VAL A 15 4.95 -4.02 -24.81
N PRO A 16 4.60 -2.73 -24.85
CA PRO A 16 5.58 -1.67 -24.68
C PRO A 16 6.32 -1.80 -23.34
N PRO A 17 7.59 -1.42 -23.25
CA PRO A 17 8.40 -1.58 -22.05
C PRO A 17 7.96 -0.66 -20.89
N TYR A 18 7.01 0.23 -21.11
CA TYR A 18 6.49 1.12 -20.10
C TYR A 18 4.96 1.23 -20.17
N LEU A 19 4.36 1.55 -19.03
CA LEU A 19 2.94 1.88 -18.90
C LEU A 19 2.79 3.35 -18.50
N VAL A 20 1.68 3.96 -18.90
CA VAL A 20 1.31 5.32 -18.50
C VAL A 20 0.13 5.24 -17.54
N PHE A 21 0.24 5.94 -16.42
CA PHE A 21 -0.82 6.08 -15.43
C PHE A 21 -1.17 7.57 -15.27
N PRO A 22 -2.43 7.94 -15.16
CA PRO A 22 -3.60 7.09 -15.44
C PRO A 22 -3.60 6.63 -16.90
N ASP A 23 -4.14 5.46 -17.14
CA ASP A 23 -4.34 4.96 -18.49
C ASP A 23 -5.63 5.57 -19.04
N SER A 24 -5.53 6.42 -20.06
CA SER A 24 -6.67 7.11 -20.66
C SER A 24 -7.70 6.18 -21.30
N THR A 25 -7.34 4.90 -21.51
CA THR A 25 -8.27 3.89 -22.04
C THR A 25 -9.00 3.11 -20.95
N LEU A 26 -8.55 3.17 -19.71
CA LEU A 26 -9.03 2.34 -18.60
C LEU A 26 -9.54 3.16 -17.41
N ASP A 27 -8.99 4.35 -17.20
CA ASP A 27 -9.25 5.20 -16.03
C ASP A 27 -9.81 6.57 -16.47
N ASP A 28 -10.62 7.18 -15.61
CA ASP A 28 -11.01 8.58 -15.80
C ASP A 28 -9.86 9.52 -15.39
N PRO A 29 -9.20 10.21 -16.34
CA PRO A 29 -8.10 11.12 -16.02
C PRO A 29 -8.49 12.25 -15.05
N ALA A 30 -9.76 12.67 -15.03
CA ALA A 30 -10.24 13.72 -14.15
C ALA A 30 -10.20 13.29 -12.66
N ALA A 31 -10.34 12.00 -12.40
CA ALA A 31 -10.28 11.44 -11.04
C ALA A 31 -8.89 11.59 -10.39
N TYR A 32 -7.83 11.75 -11.18
CA TYR A 32 -6.45 11.85 -10.69
C TYR A 32 -6.00 13.27 -10.36
N GLU A 33 -6.87 14.25 -10.38
CA GLU A 33 -6.60 15.63 -9.99
C GLU A 33 -5.29 16.24 -10.58
N GLY A 34 -4.94 15.86 -11.79
CA GLY A 34 -3.73 16.32 -12.48
C GLY A 34 -2.45 15.55 -12.15
N TYR A 35 -2.56 14.47 -11.39
CA TYR A 35 -1.47 13.51 -11.18
C TYR A 35 -1.35 12.57 -12.37
N SER A 36 -0.12 12.23 -12.77
CA SER A 36 0.16 11.17 -13.74
C SER A 36 1.44 10.43 -13.38
N ALA A 37 1.48 9.14 -13.70
CA ALA A 37 2.67 8.32 -13.53
C ALA A 37 3.01 7.57 -14.81
N ARG A 38 4.28 7.28 -15.00
CA ARG A 38 4.80 6.44 -16.08
C ARG A 38 5.69 5.38 -15.49
N LEU A 39 5.39 4.14 -15.82
CA LEU A 39 6.10 2.98 -15.35
C LEU A 39 6.97 2.43 -16.46
N TYR A 40 8.27 2.36 -16.22
CA TYR A 40 9.22 1.67 -17.07
C TYR A 40 9.66 0.37 -16.39
N HIS A 41 9.60 -0.73 -17.12
CA HIS A 41 10.07 -2.03 -16.68
C HIS A 41 10.61 -2.81 -17.87
N ASP A 42 11.80 -3.40 -17.74
CA ASP A 42 12.40 -4.20 -18.79
C ASP A 42 12.72 -5.63 -18.34
N SER A 43 13.07 -6.49 -19.31
CA SER A 43 13.40 -7.90 -19.07
C SER A 43 14.67 -8.12 -18.26
N ARG A 44 15.45 -7.07 -17.98
CA ARG A 44 16.67 -7.11 -17.16
C ARG A 44 16.41 -6.72 -15.70
N GLY A 45 15.15 -6.46 -15.35
CA GLY A 45 14.76 -6.07 -14.00
C GLY A 45 14.95 -4.60 -13.68
N ASN A 46 15.06 -3.78 -14.72
CA ASN A 46 15.17 -2.36 -14.50
C ASN A 46 13.79 -1.76 -14.45
N SER A 47 13.48 -1.11 -13.37
CA SER A 47 12.18 -0.53 -13.15
C SER A 47 12.33 0.89 -12.65
N VAL A 48 11.65 1.81 -13.32
CA VAL A 48 11.57 3.21 -12.93
C VAL A 48 10.13 3.65 -13.02
N GLU A 49 9.63 4.24 -11.98
CA GLU A 49 8.36 4.95 -12.00
C GLU A 49 8.62 6.45 -12.03
N THR A 50 7.95 7.16 -12.92
CA THR A 50 8.05 8.62 -13.03
C THR A 50 6.71 9.23 -12.64
N TYR A 51 6.69 9.94 -11.52
CA TYR A 51 5.55 10.71 -11.04
C TYR A 51 5.59 12.14 -11.54
N ILE A 52 4.45 12.62 -12.01
CA ILE A 52 4.27 14.02 -12.41
C ILE A 52 3.05 14.56 -11.67
N ASP A 53 3.28 15.46 -10.73
CA ASP A 53 2.22 16.18 -10.06
C ASP A 53 1.90 17.46 -10.83
N GLY A 54 0.78 17.48 -11.52
CA GLY A 54 0.33 18.64 -12.29
C GLY A 54 0.00 19.86 -11.42
N LYS A 55 -0.30 19.68 -10.13
CA LYS A 55 -0.60 20.79 -9.21
C LYS A 55 0.66 21.53 -8.79
N THR A 56 1.74 20.82 -8.54
CA THR A 56 3.00 21.40 -8.05
C THR A 56 4.05 21.55 -9.13
N GLY A 57 3.88 20.89 -10.28
CA GLY A 57 4.90 20.78 -11.30
C GLY A 57 6.07 19.88 -10.87
N ARG A 58 5.86 19.02 -9.88
CA ARG A 58 6.90 18.13 -9.37
C ARG A 58 7.03 16.89 -10.23
N ILE A 59 8.28 16.54 -10.53
CA ILE A 59 8.63 15.32 -11.25
C ILE A 59 9.57 14.52 -10.35
N VAL A 60 9.20 13.26 -10.10
CA VAL A 60 10.01 12.35 -9.27
C VAL A 60 10.19 11.03 -10.03
N HIS A 61 11.40 10.53 -10.05
CA HIS A 61 11.77 9.25 -10.62
C HIS A 61 12.22 8.32 -9.50
N LEU A 62 11.54 7.20 -9.35
CA LEU A 62 11.85 6.17 -8.38
C LEU A 62 12.46 4.96 -9.07
N TRP A 63 13.65 4.57 -8.65
CA TRP A 63 14.26 3.30 -9.01
C TRP A 63 13.74 2.19 -8.08
N ALA A 64 13.10 1.20 -8.65
CA ALA A 64 12.74 0.00 -7.92
C ALA A 64 13.99 -0.86 -7.68
N ASP A 65 14.83 -0.45 -6.77
CA ASP A 65 16.02 -1.17 -6.36
C ASP A 65 16.00 -1.55 -4.87
N ALA A 66 17.08 -2.19 -4.41
CA ALA A 66 17.17 -2.67 -3.04
C ALA A 66 17.10 -1.57 -1.98
N LEU A 67 17.48 -0.33 -2.33
CA LEU A 67 17.60 0.79 -1.40
C LEU A 67 16.52 1.86 -1.58
N ASN A 68 15.58 1.65 -2.53
CA ASN A 68 14.45 2.58 -2.76
C ASN A 68 14.92 4.01 -3.11
N GLU A 69 15.82 4.11 -4.08
CA GLU A 69 16.42 5.39 -4.49
C GLU A 69 15.46 6.19 -5.39
N SER A 70 15.51 7.51 -5.26
CA SER A 70 14.73 8.45 -6.06
C SER A 70 15.53 9.65 -6.53
N ILE A 71 15.09 10.26 -7.63
CA ILE A 71 15.57 11.54 -8.13
C ILE A 71 14.36 12.41 -8.43
N GLY A 72 14.27 13.56 -7.76
CA GLY A 72 13.14 14.47 -7.91
C GLY A 72 13.55 15.90 -8.19
N PHE A 73 12.65 16.64 -8.84
CA PHE A 73 12.76 18.07 -9.03
C PHE A 73 11.39 18.72 -9.29
N THR A 74 11.28 20.00 -9.06
CA THR A 74 10.05 20.78 -9.32
C THR A 74 10.25 21.68 -10.53
N VAL A 75 9.24 21.79 -11.39
CA VAL A 75 9.21 22.65 -12.57
C VAL A 75 8.09 23.68 -12.44
N ARG A 76 8.40 24.97 -12.63
CA ARG A 76 7.43 26.07 -12.57
C ARG A 76 7.68 27.09 -13.66
N ASN A 77 6.63 27.82 -14.04
CA ASN A 77 6.79 29.03 -14.83
C ASN A 77 7.43 30.15 -14.00
N SER A 78 8.06 31.11 -14.65
CA SER A 78 8.52 32.33 -13.97
C SER A 78 7.31 33.04 -13.33
N GLY A 79 7.46 33.46 -12.08
CA GLY A 79 6.36 34.03 -11.31
C GLY A 79 5.58 33.03 -10.45
N GLY A 80 6.06 31.79 -10.29
CA GLY A 80 5.51 30.81 -9.35
C GLY A 80 4.27 30.05 -9.84
N GLN A 81 3.82 30.28 -11.08
CA GLN A 81 2.72 29.50 -11.68
C GLN A 81 3.17 28.07 -11.97
N LYS A 82 2.22 27.13 -11.90
CA LYS A 82 2.48 25.72 -12.24
C LYS A 82 2.93 25.58 -13.69
N ALA A 83 3.98 24.82 -13.91
CA ALA A 83 4.55 24.60 -15.24
C ALA A 83 3.90 23.45 -16.02
N ALA A 84 2.84 22.83 -15.53
CA ALA A 84 2.21 21.68 -16.17
C ALA A 84 1.78 21.93 -17.62
N ALA A 85 1.34 23.13 -17.93
CA ALA A 85 0.99 23.53 -19.31
C ALA A 85 2.21 23.88 -20.19
N ALA A 86 3.40 24.10 -19.57
CA ALA A 86 4.62 24.51 -20.27
C ALA A 86 5.64 23.38 -20.42
N VAL A 87 5.43 22.25 -19.73
CA VAL A 87 6.33 21.10 -19.75
C VAL A 87 5.53 19.84 -20.07
N ALA A 88 5.93 19.12 -21.10
CA ALA A 88 5.34 17.86 -21.51
C ALA A 88 6.43 16.88 -21.96
N PHE A 89 6.18 15.59 -21.78
CA PHE A 89 7.05 14.54 -22.31
C PHE A 89 6.75 14.33 -23.80
N ASP A 90 7.75 14.55 -24.65
CA ASP A 90 7.61 14.39 -26.11
C ASP A 90 7.53 12.91 -26.52
N ARG A 91 8.26 12.07 -25.81
CA ARG A 91 8.35 10.62 -26.08
C ARG A 91 8.41 9.88 -24.75
N GLY A 92 8.09 8.59 -24.81
CA GLY A 92 8.28 7.71 -23.66
C GLY A 92 9.76 7.66 -23.21
N PRO A 93 10.03 7.33 -21.97
CA PRO A 93 11.39 7.20 -21.46
C PRO A 93 12.14 6.06 -22.17
N ALA A 94 13.44 6.26 -22.40
CA ALA A 94 14.34 5.26 -22.94
C ALA A 94 15.43 4.94 -21.93
N ALA A 95 15.56 3.66 -21.56
CA ALA A 95 16.64 3.21 -20.69
C ALA A 95 17.93 3.00 -21.48
N ALA A 96 19.05 3.38 -20.87
CA ALA A 96 20.39 3.13 -21.36
C ALA A 96 21.26 2.58 -20.24
N TRP A 97 22.27 1.78 -20.62
CA TRP A 97 23.22 1.14 -19.69
C TRP A 97 24.63 1.50 -20.09
N SER A 98 25.42 1.91 -19.13
CA SER A 98 26.86 2.08 -19.31
C SER A 98 27.60 0.78 -18.98
N SER A 99 28.80 0.62 -19.54
CA SER A 99 29.68 -0.50 -19.27
C SER A 99 30.17 -0.62 -17.82
N GLY A 100 29.96 0.42 -17.00
CA GLY A 100 30.34 0.47 -15.59
C GLY A 100 29.21 0.12 -14.59
N GLY A 101 28.11 -0.50 -15.05
CA GLY A 101 26.99 -0.84 -14.16
C GLY A 101 26.04 0.32 -13.86
N ARG A 102 26.34 1.53 -14.31
CA ARG A 102 25.47 2.68 -14.16
C ARG A 102 24.21 2.51 -15.00
N ARG A 103 23.04 2.60 -14.35
CA ARG A 103 21.73 2.59 -14.98
C ARG A 103 21.28 4.01 -15.26
N SER A 104 20.71 4.27 -16.43
CA SER A 104 20.15 5.58 -16.74
C SER A 104 18.81 5.47 -17.46
N LEU A 105 17.96 6.49 -17.27
CA LEU A 105 16.72 6.71 -17.97
C LEU A 105 16.79 8.08 -18.65
N ARG A 106 16.45 8.15 -19.94
CA ARG A 106 16.46 9.38 -20.73
C ARG A 106 15.08 9.67 -21.31
N TYR A 107 14.72 10.94 -21.29
CA TYR A 107 13.54 11.44 -21.97
C TYR A 107 13.73 12.93 -22.33
N ALA A 108 12.79 13.49 -23.07
CA ALA A 108 12.77 14.90 -23.40
C ALA A 108 11.60 15.61 -22.71
N LEU A 109 11.84 16.83 -22.23
CA LEU A 109 10.82 17.77 -21.81
C LEU A 109 10.63 18.83 -22.89
N THR A 110 9.40 19.11 -23.26
CA THR A 110 9.06 20.27 -24.07
C THR A 110 8.80 21.46 -23.16
N VAL A 111 9.60 22.51 -23.31
CA VAL A 111 9.51 23.73 -22.50
C VAL A 111 9.08 24.92 -23.35
N ARG A 112 8.30 25.84 -22.78
CA ARG A 112 7.84 27.09 -23.42
C ARG A 112 8.11 28.27 -22.49
N GLY A 113 8.43 29.43 -23.07
CA GLY A 113 8.67 30.66 -22.32
C GLY A 113 9.83 30.52 -21.33
N THR A 114 9.62 30.94 -20.11
CA THR A 114 10.63 30.84 -19.05
C THR A 114 10.14 29.89 -17.96
N VAL A 115 10.92 28.85 -17.70
CA VAL A 115 10.64 27.86 -16.64
C VAL A 115 11.77 27.84 -15.62
N GLN A 116 11.41 27.52 -14.38
CA GLN A 116 12.35 27.32 -13.29
C GLN A 116 12.32 25.84 -12.84
N ILE A 117 13.49 25.23 -12.66
CA ILE A 117 13.66 23.87 -12.18
C ILE A 117 14.51 23.91 -10.93
N GLY A 118 14.00 23.35 -9.84
CA GLY A 118 14.69 23.39 -8.56
C GLY A 118 14.16 22.33 -7.60
N GLN A 119 14.45 22.49 -6.31
CA GLN A 119 14.14 21.50 -5.28
C GLN A 119 14.62 20.09 -5.68
N PHE A 120 15.88 20.00 -6.07
CA PHE A 120 16.48 18.73 -6.46
C PHE A 120 16.59 17.81 -5.24
N ILE A 121 16.03 16.62 -5.34
CA ILE A 121 16.07 15.58 -4.32
C ILE A 121 16.69 14.34 -4.93
N LEU A 122 17.75 13.83 -4.32
CA LEU A 122 18.46 12.65 -4.73
C LEU A 122 18.69 11.76 -3.51
N GLY A 123 17.95 10.65 -3.40
CA GLY A 123 18.06 9.77 -2.25
C GLY A 123 16.89 8.79 -2.10
N SER A 124 16.71 8.26 -0.92
CA SER A 124 15.60 7.34 -0.63
C SER A 124 14.26 8.05 -0.70
N MET A 125 13.31 7.49 -1.44
CA MET A 125 11.94 8.02 -1.56
C MET A 125 11.23 8.09 -0.20
N ARG A 126 11.49 7.14 0.69
CA ARG A 126 10.90 7.14 2.03
C ARG A 126 11.39 8.33 2.86
N ILE A 127 12.66 8.67 2.76
CA ILE A 127 13.21 9.90 3.37
C ILE A 127 12.54 11.13 2.77
N GLU A 128 12.42 11.15 1.46
CA GLU A 128 11.76 12.25 0.78
C GLU A 128 10.32 12.42 1.23
N ARG A 129 9.54 11.33 1.32
CA ARG A 129 8.20 11.37 1.83
C ARG A 129 8.14 11.94 3.25
N ASP A 130 8.96 11.42 4.13
CA ASP A 130 8.91 11.75 5.55
C ASP A 130 9.41 13.16 5.83
N PHE A 131 10.34 13.67 5.04
CA PHE A 131 10.96 14.97 5.21
C PHE A 131 10.51 16.05 4.23
N GLY A 132 10.16 15.68 3.01
CA GLY A 132 9.80 16.61 1.94
C GLY A 132 8.32 16.62 1.62
N TYR A 133 7.66 15.48 1.72
CA TYR A 133 6.25 15.33 1.33
C TYR A 133 5.24 15.61 2.43
N ALA A 134 5.58 15.41 3.68
CA ALA A 134 4.62 15.51 4.79
C ALA A 134 3.98 16.90 4.87
N GLY A 135 3.07 17.17 3.97
CA GLY A 135 2.18 18.32 3.97
C GLY A 135 2.68 19.61 3.31
N ARG A 136 3.80 19.59 2.53
CA ARG A 136 4.37 20.81 1.94
C ARG A 136 4.48 20.82 0.42
N VAL A 137 3.50 20.28 -0.22
CA VAL A 137 3.30 20.35 -1.67
C VAL A 137 3.22 21.80 -2.20
N HIS A 138 3.26 22.78 -1.30
CA HIS A 138 3.12 24.21 -1.62
C HIS A 138 4.38 25.02 -1.34
N ASP A 139 5.50 24.38 -0.98
CA ASP A 139 6.73 25.12 -0.73
C ASP A 139 7.23 25.79 -2.02
N PRO A 140 7.81 26.99 -1.92
CA PRO A 140 8.41 27.68 -3.06
C PRO A 140 9.49 26.81 -3.72
N ILE A 141 9.65 26.93 -5.03
CA ILE A 141 10.67 26.19 -5.79
C ILE A 141 12.09 26.43 -5.30
N ASP A 142 12.33 27.55 -4.67
CA ASP A 142 13.61 28.00 -4.12
C ASP A 142 13.81 27.63 -2.65
N ALA A 143 12.77 27.08 -1.98
CA ALA A 143 12.90 26.61 -0.62
C ALA A 143 13.84 25.39 -0.55
N PRO A 144 14.74 25.34 0.43
CA PRO A 144 15.57 24.16 0.63
C PRO A 144 14.70 22.94 0.97
N PRO A 145 15.14 21.70 0.64
CA PRO A 145 14.48 20.50 1.06
C PRO A 145 14.25 20.52 2.58
N PHE A 146 13.03 20.18 3.00
CA PHE A 146 12.72 20.12 4.42
C PHE A 146 13.45 18.94 5.07
N VAL A 147 14.27 19.25 6.06
CA VAL A 147 14.91 18.25 6.93
C VAL A 147 14.46 18.55 8.36
N PRO A 148 13.92 17.59 9.11
CA PRO A 148 13.52 17.80 10.49
C PRO A 148 14.61 18.43 11.33
N GLN A 149 14.23 19.33 12.23
CA GLN A 149 15.18 20.09 13.02
C GLN A 149 16.09 19.19 13.86
N GLU A 150 15.56 18.10 14.40
CA GLU A 150 16.31 17.12 15.18
C GLU A 150 17.37 16.41 14.34
N PHE A 151 17.02 16.01 13.12
CA PHE A 151 17.96 15.39 12.20
C PHE A 151 19.02 16.39 11.73
N THR A 152 18.65 17.64 11.47
CA THR A 152 19.56 18.71 11.13
C THR A 152 20.55 18.97 12.27
N ALA A 153 20.07 19.01 13.52
CA ALA A 153 20.92 19.18 14.69
C ALA A 153 21.87 18.00 14.88
N PHE A 154 21.44 16.77 14.61
CA PHE A 154 22.30 15.60 14.61
C PHE A 154 23.39 15.68 13.53
N VAL A 155 23.00 16.01 12.29
CA VAL A 155 23.94 16.14 11.16
C VAL A 155 24.98 17.26 11.40
N GLN A 156 24.61 18.31 12.11
CA GLN A 156 25.55 19.39 12.49
C GLN A 156 26.58 18.94 13.52
N ARG A 157 26.26 17.96 14.38
CA ARG A 157 27.17 17.37 15.37
C ARG A 157 28.09 16.29 14.78
N MET A 158 27.60 15.59 13.77
CA MET A 158 28.38 14.58 13.05
C MET A 158 29.15 15.28 11.94
N ASP A 159 30.47 15.16 11.93
CA ASP A 159 31.38 15.77 10.95
C ASP A 159 30.81 15.82 9.54
N GLY A 160 30.95 16.93 8.84
CA GLY A 160 30.39 17.34 7.56
C GLY A 160 30.01 16.31 6.48
N VAL A 161 30.31 15.02 6.69
CA VAL A 161 30.02 13.90 5.78
C VAL A 161 28.53 13.78 5.48
N TYR A 162 27.68 13.81 6.50
CA TYR A 162 26.23 13.71 6.27
C TYR A 162 25.65 14.96 5.61
N ARG A 163 26.20 16.15 5.93
CA ARG A 163 25.77 17.40 5.26
C ARG A 163 26.01 17.34 3.76
N GLN A 164 27.15 16.81 3.32
CA GLN A 164 27.46 16.63 1.90
C GLN A 164 26.53 15.63 1.21
N ARG A 165 25.99 14.66 1.95
CA ARG A 165 25.04 13.66 1.45
C ARG A 165 23.58 14.13 1.46
N LEU A 166 23.27 15.26 2.08
CA LEU A 166 21.94 15.87 2.10
C LEU A 166 21.81 17.03 1.12
N THR A 167 22.91 17.51 0.57
CA THR A 167 22.90 18.67 -0.34
C THR A 167 23.47 18.27 -1.69
N PRO A 168 22.67 18.33 -2.76
CA PRO A 168 23.15 17.98 -4.09
C PRO A 168 24.21 18.98 -4.59
N SER A 169 25.22 18.46 -5.27
CA SER A 169 26.15 19.25 -6.05
C SER A 169 25.48 19.67 -7.35
N ILE A 170 25.40 20.96 -7.62
CA ILE A 170 24.73 21.51 -8.80
C ILE A 170 25.79 22.30 -9.61
N ARG A 171 25.98 21.92 -10.88
CA ARG A 171 26.95 22.57 -11.78
C ARG A 171 26.30 22.79 -13.15
N LEU A 172 26.32 24.04 -13.62
CA LEU A 172 25.93 24.40 -14.97
C LEU A 172 27.20 24.63 -15.82
N GLU A 173 27.27 23.89 -16.93
CA GLU A 173 28.29 24.07 -17.97
C GLU A 173 27.58 24.64 -19.21
N SER A 174 28.08 25.73 -19.77
CA SER A 174 27.48 26.36 -20.95
C SER A 174 28.55 26.66 -21.98
N THR A 175 28.25 26.36 -23.22
CA THR A 175 29.04 26.74 -24.42
C THR A 175 28.21 27.67 -25.31
N ALA A 176 28.76 28.11 -26.42
CA ALA A 176 27.99 28.88 -27.42
C ALA A 176 26.91 28.05 -28.11
N ARG A 177 26.98 26.70 -28.07
CA ARG A 177 26.11 25.79 -28.79
C ARG A 177 25.10 25.10 -27.89
N ASP A 178 25.44 24.84 -26.65
CA ASP A 178 24.66 24.05 -25.72
C ASP A 178 24.90 24.44 -24.25
N TRP A 179 24.08 23.87 -23.38
CA TRP A 179 24.30 23.93 -21.94
C TRP A 179 23.93 22.59 -21.32
N THR A 180 24.58 22.23 -20.22
CA THR A 180 24.29 21.04 -19.44
C THR A 180 24.30 21.38 -17.95
N LEU A 181 23.18 21.17 -17.27
CA LEU A 181 23.13 21.15 -15.82
C LEU A 181 23.45 19.72 -15.38
N ARG A 182 24.34 19.60 -14.40
CA ARG A 182 24.64 18.35 -13.70
C ARG A 182 24.30 18.51 -12.25
N VAL A 183 23.48 17.59 -11.75
CA VAL A 183 23.15 17.48 -10.33
C VAL A 183 23.56 16.10 -9.86
N SER A 184 24.28 16.00 -8.77
CA SER A 184 24.71 14.69 -8.25
C SER A 184 24.79 14.70 -6.73
N GLN A 185 24.52 13.53 -6.16
CA GLN A 185 24.57 13.31 -4.72
C GLN A 185 24.84 11.84 -4.43
N PRO A 186 25.73 11.51 -3.46
CA PRO A 186 25.77 10.17 -2.89
C PRO A 186 24.50 9.92 -2.07
N SER A 187 24.04 8.67 -2.02
CA SER A 187 22.99 8.28 -1.08
C SER A 187 23.43 8.56 0.36
N LEU A 188 22.46 8.68 1.27
CA LEU A 188 22.76 9.01 2.67
C LEU A 188 23.68 7.99 3.34
N ASP A 189 23.59 6.72 2.97
CA ASP A 189 24.47 5.64 3.42
C ASP A 189 25.78 5.51 2.62
N ALA A 190 25.97 6.35 1.59
CA ALA A 190 27.12 6.38 0.69
C ALA A 190 27.36 5.08 -0.12
N ARG A 191 26.37 4.22 -0.23
CA ARG A 191 26.47 2.98 -1.04
C ARG A 191 26.30 3.25 -2.52
N ASN A 192 25.48 4.24 -2.86
CA ASN A 192 25.10 4.57 -4.22
C ASN A 192 25.37 6.05 -4.52
N HIS A 193 25.46 6.36 -5.80
CA HIS A 193 25.40 7.71 -6.32
C HIS A 193 24.19 7.89 -7.23
N LEU A 194 23.62 9.10 -7.17
CA LEU A 194 22.50 9.50 -8.01
C LEU A 194 22.92 10.73 -8.84
N TRP A 195 22.50 10.73 -10.09
CA TRP A 195 22.81 11.80 -11.04
C TRP A 195 21.56 12.22 -11.79
N LEU A 196 21.43 13.52 -11.99
CA LEU A 196 20.47 14.15 -12.86
C LEU A 196 21.22 15.05 -13.83
N SER A 197 20.95 14.96 -15.13
CA SER A 197 21.47 15.88 -16.13
C SER A 197 20.31 16.46 -16.93
N LEU A 198 20.35 17.77 -17.14
CA LEU A 198 19.47 18.47 -18.08
C LEU A 198 20.34 19.09 -19.16
N HIS A 199 20.01 18.85 -20.43
CA HIS A 199 20.75 19.35 -21.56
C HIS A 199 19.85 20.08 -22.53
N GLY A 200 20.26 21.27 -22.96
CA GLY A 200 19.53 22.08 -23.94
C GLY A 200 20.43 22.70 -25.01
N ASP A 201 19.85 22.89 -26.19
CA ASP A 201 20.52 23.60 -27.31
C ASP A 201 20.53 25.10 -27.02
N GLY A 202 21.74 25.70 -26.99
CA GLY A 202 21.95 27.11 -26.76
C GLY A 202 21.38 28.03 -27.84
N ARG A 203 21.05 27.50 -29.02
CA ARG A 203 20.33 28.25 -30.07
C ARG A 203 18.89 28.48 -29.75
N THR A 204 18.23 27.48 -29.10
CA THR A 204 16.80 27.52 -28.78
C THR A 204 16.52 27.88 -27.33
N THR A 205 17.49 27.73 -26.44
CA THR A 205 17.32 27.98 -25.00
C THR A 205 18.53 28.70 -24.39
N ARG A 206 18.31 29.38 -23.28
CA ARG A 206 19.34 29.93 -22.41
C ARG A 206 19.13 29.40 -20.99
N ALA A 207 20.19 28.96 -20.34
CA ALA A 207 20.13 28.44 -18.97
C ALA A 207 21.00 29.32 -18.04
N THR A 208 20.50 29.54 -16.83
CA THR A 208 21.24 30.19 -15.73
C THR A 208 20.90 29.47 -14.43
N VAL A 209 21.84 29.40 -13.51
CA VAL A 209 21.60 28.85 -12.15
C VAL A 209 21.83 29.95 -11.13
N THR A 210 20.84 30.14 -10.27
CA THR A 210 20.92 31.09 -9.13
C THR A 210 20.33 30.41 -7.91
N ASN A 211 21.09 30.39 -6.82
CA ASN A 211 20.67 29.77 -5.55
C ASN A 211 20.14 28.31 -5.71
N GLY A 212 20.79 27.50 -6.55
CA GLY A 212 20.38 26.11 -6.80
C GLY A 212 19.16 25.94 -7.72
N VAL A 213 18.58 27.01 -8.24
CA VAL A 213 17.48 26.99 -9.19
C VAL A 213 17.99 27.19 -10.61
N LEU A 214 17.69 26.28 -11.52
CA LEU A 214 17.92 26.43 -12.95
C LEU A 214 16.77 27.20 -13.58
N THR A 215 17.08 28.31 -14.22
CA THR A 215 16.15 29.06 -15.06
C THR A 215 16.45 28.76 -16.52
N ILE A 216 15.46 28.26 -17.25
CA ILE A 216 15.52 28.01 -18.70
C ILE A 216 14.63 29.03 -19.40
N GLN A 217 15.21 29.81 -20.29
CA GLN A 217 14.49 30.75 -21.14
C GLN A 217 14.51 30.25 -22.58
N VAL A 218 13.33 30.01 -23.15
CA VAL A 218 13.17 29.62 -24.56
C VAL A 218 13.32 30.84 -25.45
N ARG A 219 14.13 30.74 -26.50
CA ARG A 219 14.34 31.78 -27.51
C ARG A 219 13.30 31.63 -28.61
N GLY A 220 12.42 32.62 -28.76
CA GLY A 220 11.36 32.63 -29.77
C GLY A 220 10.03 32.03 -29.28
N ALA A 221 9.06 31.92 -30.20
CA ALA A 221 7.69 31.51 -29.87
C ALA A 221 7.48 29.99 -29.89
N GLN A 222 8.39 29.25 -30.50
CA GLN A 222 8.26 27.79 -30.60
C GLN A 222 8.77 27.10 -29.32
N PRO A 223 8.16 25.97 -28.92
CA PRO A 223 8.65 25.18 -27.82
C PRO A 223 10.07 24.67 -28.10
N ALA A 224 10.86 24.53 -27.03
CA ALA A 224 12.19 23.92 -27.12
C ALA A 224 12.19 22.58 -26.40
N SER A 225 13.02 21.64 -26.87
CA SER A 225 13.23 20.35 -26.24
C SER A 225 14.45 20.43 -25.32
N VAL A 226 14.29 19.93 -24.08
CA VAL A 226 15.36 19.77 -23.10
C VAL A 226 15.47 18.28 -22.77
N SER A 227 16.65 17.71 -23.00
CA SER A 227 16.92 16.32 -22.65
C SER A 227 17.13 16.20 -21.13
N VAL A 228 16.49 15.19 -20.53
CA VAL A 228 16.67 14.81 -19.13
C VAL A 228 17.28 13.41 -19.10
N GLU A 229 18.33 13.24 -18.33
CA GLU A 229 18.91 11.96 -17.97
C GLU A 229 18.96 11.85 -16.44
N ILE A 230 18.37 10.79 -15.89
CA ILE A 230 18.57 10.38 -14.51
C ILE A 230 19.39 9.10 -14.48
N ALA A 231 20.22 8.92 -13.46
CA ALA A 231 21.06 7.73 -13.35
C ALA A 231 21.41 7.37 -11.92
N THR A 232 21.69 6.08 -11.71
CA THR A 232 22.21 5.54 -10.44
C THR A 232 23.19 4.40 -10.71
N ASP A 233 24.13 4.16 -9.81
CA ASP A 233 24.98 2.98 -9.73
C ASP A 233 24.47 1.94 -8.73
N GLY A 234 23.30 2.20 -8.11
CA GLY A 234 22.64 1.25 -7.21
C GLY A 234 22.35 -0.08 -7.87
N ALA A 235 22.44 -1.15 -7.09
CA ALA A 235 22.22 -2.51 -7.56
C ALA A 235 20.79 -2.70 -8.10
N ALA A 236 20.66 -3.30 -9.28
CA ALA A 236 19.35 -3.69 -9.80
C ALA A 236 18.78 -4.85 -8.98
N LEU A 237 17.47 -4.88 -8.79
CA LEU A 237 16.76 -6.07 -8.31
C LEU A 237 16.79 -7.16 -9.39
N ALA A 238 16.79 -8.42 -8.95
CA ALA A 238 16.60 -9.56 -9.84
C ALA A 238 15.10 -9.86 -9.94
N PRO A 239 14.41 -9.49 -11.04
CA PRO A 239 12.96 -9.61 -11.12
C PRO A 239 12.51 -11.06 -11.09
N LEU A 240 11.34 -11.31 -10.54
CA LEU A 240 10.62 -12.54 -10.77
C LEU A 240 9.86 -12.41 -12.09
N ASN A 241 9.93 -13.43 -12.92
CA ASN A 241 9.17 -13.44 -14.16
C ASN A 241 7.73 -13.94 -13.92
N ARG A 242 6.86 -13.69 -14.89
CA ARG A 242 5.43 -14.05 -14.83
C ARG A 242 5.17 -15.52 -14.49
N ARG A 243 6.03 -16.45 -14.94
CA ARG A 243 5.90 -17.89 -14.64
C ARG A 243 6.29 -18.23 -13.20
N GLN A 244 7.16 -17.45 -12.61
CA GLN A 244 7.57 -17.61 -11.22
C GLN A 244 6.52 -17.03 -10.26
N ILE A 245 5.78 -16.01 -10.69
CA ILE A 245 4.76 -15.35 -9.87
C ILE A 245 3.42 -16.08 -9.97
N PHE A 246 2.95 -16.34 -11.20
CA PHE A 246 1.59 -16.79 -11.46
C PHE A 246 1.50 -18.25 -11.86
N SER A 247 0.44 -18.91 -11.39
CA SER A 247 0.09 -20.30 -11.73
C SER A 247 -0.14 -20.47 -13.24
N ALA A 248 -0.01 -21.69 -13.73
CA ALA A 248 -0.26 -22.00 -15.14
C ALA A 248 -1.71 -21.70 -15.55
N ASP A 249 -2.66 -21.95 -14.66
CA ASP A 249 -4.09 -21.77 -14.91
C ASP A 249 -4.43 -20.30 -15.02
N PHE A 250 -3.92 -19.47 -14.10
CA PHE A 250 -4.12 -18.03 -14.19
C PHE A 250 -3.50 -17.44 -15.45
N ARG A 251 -2.30 -17.87 -15.83
CA ARG A 251 -1.66 -17.39 -17.08
C ARG A 251 -2.49 -17.73 -18.32
N ARG A 252 -3.05 -18.96 -18.40
CA ARG A 252 -3.97 -19.33 -19.50
C ARG A 252 -5.22 -18.47 -19.52
N PHE A 253 -5.79 -18.18 -18.33
CA PHE A 253 -6.92 -17.27 -18.21
C PHE A 253 -6.56 -15.86 -18.72
N ALA A 254 -5.45 -15.29 -18.26
CA ALA A 254 -4.99 -13.97 -18.68
C ALA A 254 -4.75 -13.86 -20.18
N ASP A 255 -4.08 -14.87 -20.78
CA ASP A 255 -3.83 -14.93 -22.22
C ASP A 255 -5.14 -15.03 -23.03
N SER A 256 -6.16 -15.70 -22.50
CA SER A 256 -7.47 -15.85 -23.16
C SER A 256 -8.32 -14.59 -23.03
N ALA A 257 -8.27 -13.92 -21.88
CA ALA A 257 -9.08 -12.73 -21.58
C ALA A 257 -8.67 -11.52 -22.44
N LYS A 258 -7.38 -11.42 -22.84
CA LYS A 258 -6.81 -10.31 -23.63
C LYS A 258 -7.21 -8.94 -23.11
N SER A 259 -7.36 -8.80 -21.80
CA SER A 259 -7.81 -7.59 -21.12
C SER A 259 -6.63 -6.64 -20.88
N PRO A 260 -6.65 -5.41 -21.42
CA PRO A 260 -5.63 -4.39 -21.09
C PRO A 260 -5.54 -4.11 -19.60
N ARG A 261 -6.67 -4.12 -18.90
CA ARG A 261 -6.74 -3.98 -17.44
C ARG A 261 -5.94 -5.06 -16.73
N LEU A 262 -6.22 -6.32 -17.07
CA LEU A 262 -5.55 -7.47 -16.46
C LEU A 262 -4.04 -7.43 -16.72
N GLU A 263 -3.62 -7.07 -17.93
CA GLU A 263 -2.21 -6.91 -18.28
C GLU A 263 -1.53 -5.79 -17.50
N ARG A 264 -2.21 -4.65 -17.29
CA ARG A 264 -1.73 -3.55 -16.45
C ARG A 264 -1.43 -4.00 -15.03
N GLU A 265 -2.36 -4.71 -14.42
CA GLU A 265 -2.23 -5.20 -13.05
C GLU A 265 -1.16 -6.30 -12.92
N ILE A 266 -1.08 -7.22 -13.90
CA ILE A 266 -0.02 -8.23 -13.96
C ILE A 266 1.36 -7.55 -14.00
N ARG A 267 1.52 -6.52 -14.82
CA ARG A 267 2.79 -5.77 -14.91
C ARG A 267 3.10 -4.98 -13.65
N GLY A 268 2.09 -4.42 -13.00
CA GLY A 268 2.24 -3.81 -11.68
C GLY A 268 2.77 -4.82 -10.66
N PHE A 269 2.22 -6.04 -10.68
CA PHE A 269 2.68 -7.11 -9.80
C PHE A 269 4.11 -7.58 -10.11
N GLU A 270 4.44 -7.75 -11.40
CA GLU A 270 5.80 -8.07 -11.86
C GLU A 270 6.81 -7.01 -11.38
N LEU A 271 6.44 -5.72 -11.43
CA LEU A 271 7.28 -4.61 -10.96
C LEU A 271 7.58 -4.70 -9.46
N LEU A 272 6.58 -5.07 -8.64
CA LEU A 272 6.76 -5.19 -7.19
C LEU A 272 7.56 -6.43 -6.78
N SER A 273 7.79 -7.39 -7.70
CA SER A 273 8.27 -8.73 -7.39
C SER A 273 9.72 -8.94 -7.82
N SER A 274 10.60 -9.20 -6.87
CA SER A 274 12.00 -9.56 -7.12
C SER A 274 12.45 -10.71 -6.21
N LYS A 275 13.63 -11.30 -6.52
CA LYS A 275 14.23 -12.31 -5.65
C LYS A 275 14.63 -11.77 -4.27
N GLN A 276 14.86 -10.47 -4.17
CA GLN A 276 15.29 -9.81 -2.94
C GLN A 276 14.12 -9.41 -2.06
N LYS A 277 13.04 -8.95 -2.65
CA LYS A 277 11.87 -8.46 -1.91
C LYS A 277 10.61 -8.46 -2.76
N LEU A 278 9.48 -8.53 -2.09
CA LEU A 278 8.16 -8.17 -2.62
C LEU A 278 7.81 -6.82 -1.99
N MET A 279 7.71 -5.78 -2.82
CA MET A 279 7.45 -4.43 -2.36
C MET A 279 5.97 -4.22 -2.07
N ALA A 280 5.63 -3.51 -1.00
CA ALA A 280 4.24 -3.23 -0.66
C ALA A 280 3.57 -2.25 -1.63
N GLY A 281 4.31 -1.28 -2.15
CA GLY A 281 3.77 -0.35 -3.14
C GLY A 281 4.73 0.76 -3.55
N LEU A 282 4.53 1.28 -4.74
CA LEU A 282 5.34 2.35 -5.29
C LEU A 282 4.52 3.66 -5.38
N PRO A 283 5.15 4.79 -5.13
CA PRO A 283 6.57 5.04 -4.87
C PRO A 283 6.97 4.92 -3.41
N THR A 284 6.03 4.88 -2.49
CA THR A 284 6.28 5.16 -1.07
C THR A 284 6.74 3.95 -0.28
N TYR A 285 6.29 2.74 -0.64
CA TYR A 285 6.43 1.51 0.14
C TYR A 285 7.25 0.46 -0.62
N ALA A 286 8.40 0.87 -1.18
CA ALA A 286 9.25 0.00 -1.99
C ALA A 286 10.16 -0.93 -1.16
N THR A 287 9.73 -1.30 0.04
CA THR A 287 10.43 -2.19 0.96
C THR A 287 9.54 -3.37 1.36
N TYR A 288 10.06 -4.25 2.22
CA TYR A 288 9.31 -5.31 2.86
C TYR A 288 8.22 -4.74 3.78
N PHE A 289 7.03 -5.31 3.69
CA PHE A 289 5.93 -5.11 4.63
C PHE A 289 5.26 -6.46 4.91
N GLY A 290 5.31 -6.92 6.16
CA GLY A 290 4.81 -8.22 6.58
C GLY A 290 3.33 -8.38 6.29
N ARG A 291 2.51 -7.46 6.79
CA ARG A 291 1.05 -7.46 6.59
C ARG A 291 0.66 -7.51 5.12
N ASP A 292 1.24 -6.62 4.31
CA ASP A 292 0.90 -6.49 2.90
C ASP A 292 1.18 -7.79 2.14
N MET A 293 2.31 -8.42 2.41
CA MET A 293 2.67 -9.69 1.79
C MET A 293 1.81 -10.86 2.28
N LEU A 294 1.57 -10.96 3.59
CA LEU A 294 0.81 -12.06 4.18
C LEU A 294 -0.68 -12.00 3.78
N MET A 295 -1.28 -10.80 3.82
CA MET A 295 -2.64 -10.57 3.32
C MET A 295 -2.75 -10.88 1.82
N THR A 296 -1.76 -10.42 1.04
CA THR A 296 -1.73 -10.70 -0.39
C THR A 296 -1.60 -12.19 -0.66
N ALA A 297 -0.82 -12.93 0.12
CA ALA A 297 -0.68 -14.37 -0.04
C ALA A 297 -2.01 -15.11 0.09
N LEU A 298 -2.84 -14.71 1.07
CA LEU A 298 -4.16 -15.31 1.26
C LEU A 298 -5.13 -14.99 0.12
N LEU A 299 -5.13 -13.75 -0.38
CA LEU A 299 -6.01 -13.34 -1.46
C LEU A 299 -5.57 -13.89 -2.82
N MET A 300 -4.27 -14.03 -3.05
CA MET A 300 -3.69 -14.46 -4.32
C MET A 300 -3.51 -15.98 -4.44
N GLU A 301 -3.89 -16.75 -3.44
CA GLU A 301 -3.73 -18.23 -3.42
C GLU A 301 -4.22 -18.89 -4.70
N ALA A 302 -5.36 -18.45 -5.25
CA ALA A 302 -5.94 -19.02 -6.46
C ALA A 302 -5.13 -18.74 -7.76
N VAL A 303 -4.28 -17.75 -7.75
CA VAL A 303 -3.58 -17.26 -8.96
C VAL A 303 -2.06 -17.31 -8.88
N TRP A 304 -1.50 -17.44 -7.68
CA TRP A 304 -0.06 -17.54 -7.49
C TRP A 304 0.50 -18.92 -7.84
N SER A 305 1.77 -18.95 -8.17
CA SER A 305 2.53 -20.19 -8.24
C SER A 305 2.83 -20.71 -6.83
N ASP A 306 3.10 -21.99 -6.69
CA ASP A 306 3.40 -22.63 -5.40
C ASP A 306 4.65 -22.06 -4.70
N THR A 307 5.51 -21.34 -5.43
CA THR A 307 6.73 -20.72 -4.87
C THR A 307 6.47 -19.41 -4.17
N MET A 308 5.37 -18.72 -4.46
CA MET A 308 5.11 -17.40 -3.89
C MET A 308 4.74 -17.44 -2.39
N PRO A 309 3.89 -18.37 -1.91
CA PRO A 309 3.68 -18.53 -0.47
C PRO A 309 4.97 -18.83 0.29
N GLU A 310 5.86 -19.69 -0.25
CA GLU A 310 7.17 -19.99 0.37
C GLU A 310 8.05 -18.75 0.42
N PHE A 311 8.04 -17.94 -0.64
CA PHE A 311 8.79 -16.68 -0.68
C PHE A 311 8.30 -15.72 0.41
N VAL A 312 6.99 -15.52 0.53
CA VAL A 312 6.38 -14.62 1.53
C VAL A 312 6.66 -15.10 2.95
N MET A 313 6.39 -16.39 3.23
CA MET A 313 6.68 -16.96 4.54
C MET A 313 8.17 -16.88 4.89
N GLY A 314 9.05 -17.22 3.94
CA GLY A 314 10.50 -17.14 4.12
C GLY A 314 10.99 -15.73 4.39
N ALA A 315 10.40 -14.71 3.73
CA ALA A 315 10.72 -13.31 3.98
C ALA A 315 10.32 -12.85 5.40
N ALA A 316 9.14 -13.27 5.87
CA ALA A 316 8.67 -12.99 7.23
C ALA A 316 9.49 -13.73 8.28
N LEU A 317 9.76 -15.04 8.08
CA LEU A 317 10.52 -15.88 9.01
C LEU A 317 11.99 -15.46 9.14
N ALA A 318 12.57 -14.86 8.08
CA ALA A 318 13.92 -14.32 8.12
C ALA A 318 14.07 -13.08 9.02
N LYS A 319 12.95 -12.44 9.37
CA LYS A 319 12.89 -11.17 10.10
C LYS A 319 12.13 -11.29 11.42
N LEU A 320 11.99 -12.51 11.97
CA LEU A 320 11.35 -12.67 13.28
C LEU A 320 12.15 -11.99 14.38
N GLY A 321 11.43 -11.32 15.26
CA GLY A 321 11.96 -10.79 16.49
C GLY A 321 12.45 -11.87 17.46
N PRO A 322 13.12 -11.46 18.56
CA PRO A 322 13.65 -12.37 19.55
C PRO A 322 12.60 -13.30 20.17
N ASP A 323 11.36 -12.87 20.28
CA ASP A 323 10.27 -13.63 20.92
C ASP A 323 9.44 -14.45 19.93
N GLY A 324 9.63 -14.24 18.61
CA GLY A 324 8.90 -14.91 17.53
C GLY A 324 7.83 -14.05 16.87
N ASP A 325 7.78 -12.77 17.22
CA ASP A 325 6.96 -11.74 16.59
C ASP A 325 7.45 -11.44 15.17
N VAL A 326 6.53 -11.05 14.30
CA VAL A 326 6.80 -10.77 12.87
C VAL A 326 7.15 -9.30 12.68
N SER A 327 8.17 -9.01 11.88
CA SER A 327 8.45 -7.64 11.48
C SER A 327 7.37 -7.12 10.53
N HIS A 328 6.77 -5.98 10.89
CA HIS A 328 5.80 -5.31 10.02
C HIS A 328 6.47 -4.68 8.82
N GLU A 329 7.53 -3.92 9.01
CA GLU A 329 8.28 -3.27 7.94
C GLU A 329 9.78 -3.27 8.24
N GLU A 330 10.58 -3.04 7.20
CA GLU A 330 12.01 -2.81 7.34
C GLU A 330 12.40 -1.43 6.82
N ALA A 331 13.36 -0.80 7.50
CA ALA A 331 14.04 0.38 7.02
C ALA A 331 15.44 0.02 6.53
N LEU A 332 15.74 0.41 5.29
CA LEU A 332 17.00 0.14 4.60
C LEU A 332 17.70 1.43 4.20
N GLY A 333 19.01 1.36 3.92
CA GLY A 333 19.77 2.45 3.36
C GLY A 333 19.63 3.75 4.14
N GLY A 334 19.31 4.82 3.46
CA GLY A 334 19.11 6.14 4.08
C GLY A 334 17.99 6.20 5.11
N GLN A 335 16.93 5.43 4.91
CA GLN A 335 15.84 5.35 5.89
C GLN A 335 16.30 4.71 7.20
N ALA A 336 17.10 3.65 7.15
CA ALA A 336 17.66 3.04 8.36
C ALA A 336 18.49 4.06 9.17
N ILE A 337 19.31 4.85 8.50
CA ILE A 337 20.10 5.92 9.15
C ILE A 337 19.17 6.90 9.86
N ARG A 338 18.12 7.38 9.17
CA ARG A 338 17.17 8.31 9.75
C ARG A 338 16.49 7.75 11.00
N GLU A 339 16.03 6.51 10.94
CA GLU A 339 15.31 5.89 12.05
C GLU A 339 16.24 5.55 13.22
N ASN A 340 17.47 5.12 12.95
CA ASN A 340 18.48 4.91 13.99
C ASN A 340 18.84 6.25 14.69
N VAL A 341 18.92 7.34 13.93
CA VAL A 341 19.14 8.67 14.50
C VAL A 341 17.95 9.12 15.33
N ALA A 342 16.73 8.96 14.83
CA ALA A 342 15.52 9.32 15.57
C ALA A 342 15.41 8.54 16.89
N GLU A 343 15.70 7.25 16.87
CA GLU A 343 15.72 6.42 18.07
C GLU A 343 16.81 6.86 19.04
N PHE A 344 18.03 7.14 18.57
CA PHE A 344 19.08 7.69 19.41
C PHE A 344 18.67 8.99 20.09
N LEU A 345 18.07 9.92 19.33
CA LEU A 345 17.60 11.20 19.88
C LEU A 345 16.51 11.04 20.93
N ARG A 346 15.66 10.03 20.77
CA ARG A 346 14.57 9.71 21.70
C ARG A 346 15.06 9.00 22.98
N THR A 347 16.02 8.06 22.84
CA THR A 347 16.41 7.16 23.93
C THR A 347 17.75 7.52 24.58
N GLY A 348 18.62 8.25 23.89
CA GLY A 348 20.01 8.47 24.26
C GLY A 348 20.91 7.24 24.09
N ASP A 349 20.42 6.16 23.43
CA ASP A 349 21.19 4.93 23.24
C ASP A 349 22.35 5.14 22.25
N THR A 350 23.53 5.34 22.78
CA THR A 350 24.77 5.54 21.99
C THR A 350 25.22 4.30 21.23
N THR A 351 24.68 3.11 21.54
CA THR A 351 25.03 1.87 20.81
C THR A 351 24.58 1.95 19.35
N LEU A 352 23.49 2.67 19.06
CA LEU A 352 22.98 2.91 17.72
C LEU A 352 23.97 3.68 16.84
N LEU A 353 24.80 4.53 17.42
CA LEU A 353 25.83 5.30 16.69
C LEU A 353 26.94 4.43 16.12
N ARG A 354 27.12 3.20 16.62
CA ARG A 354 28.16 2.28 16.12
C ARG A 354 27.89 1.80 14.70
N ASN A 355 26.61 1.71 14.32
CA ASN A 355 26.21 1.33 12.96
C ASN A 355 24.84 1.92 12.61
N LEU A 356 24.82 3.18 12.20
CA LEU A 356 23.59 3.86 11.77
C LEU A 356 22.97 3.25 10.50
N GLN A 357 23.73 2.48 9.72
CA GLN A 357 23.23 1.82 8.50
C GLN A 357 22.58 0.46 8.77
N ARG A 358 22.57 0.00 10.04
CA ARG A 358 21.92 -1.25 10.39
C ARG A 358 20.46 -1.18 10.00
N THR A 359 20.03 -2.18 9.23
CA THR A 359 18.60 -2.39 8.92
C THR A 359 17.80 -2.43 10.21
N ARG A 360 16.66 -1.77 10.21
CA ARG A 360 15.70 -1.80 11.32
C ARG A 360 14.46 -2.53 10.89
N GLU A 361 14.01 -3.40 11.75
CA GLU A 361 12.71 -4.05 11.67
C GLU A 361 11.75 -3.39 12.68
N ASN A 362 10.49 -3.30 12.30
CA ASN A 362 9.42 -2.75 13.12
C ASN A 362 8.50 -3.87 13.63
N TYR A 363 8.48 -4.08 14.95
CA TYR A 363 7.65 -5.10 15.63
C TYR A 363 6.48 -4.48 16.42
N TRP A 364 6.04 -3.31 15.98
CA TRP A 364 4.94 -2.60 16.66
C TRP A 364 3.58 -3.21 16.37
N MET A 365 3.36 -3.64 15.13
CA MET A 365 2.12 -4.26 14.70
C MET A 365 1.98 -5.66 15.28
N ILE A 366 0.75 -6.10 15.49
CA ILE A 366 0.44 -7.39 16.11
C ILE A 366 -0.35 -8.33 15.19
N ASP A 367 -0.98 -7.80 14.15
CA ASP A 367 -1.76 -8.61 13.20
C ASP A 367 -0.86 -9.51 12.33
N ASP A 368 0.32 -9.05 11.96
CA ASP A 368 1.32 -9.82 11.21
C ASP A 368 1.68 -11.13 11.91
N ASP A 369 1.76 -11.10 13.24
CA ASP A 369 2.10 -12.26 14.07
C ASP A 369 1.15 -13.42 13.86
N PHE A 370 -0.14 -13.11 13.74
CA PHE A 370 -1.21 -14.09 13.56
C PHE A 370 -1.46 -14.44 12.09
N GLN A 371 -1.15 -13.54 11.16
CA GLN A 371 -1.32 -13.79 9.72
C GLN A 371 -0.34 -14.84 9.20
N LEU A 372 0.89 -14.86 9.71
CA LEU A 372 1.92 -15.83 9.28
C LEU A 372 1.49 -17.30 9.49
N PRO A 373 0.98 -17.74 10.66
CA PRO A 373 0.45 -19.09 10.83
C PRO A 373 -0.73 -19.39 9.88
N VAL A 374 -1.58 -18.40 9.57
CA VAL A 374 -2.71 -18.63 8.65
C VAL A 374 -2.19 -18.95 7.25
N VAL A 375 -1.25 -18.16 6.73
CA VAL A 375 -0.60 -18.43 5.43
C VAL A 375 0.11 -19.78 5.44
N ALA A 376 0.83 -20.09 6.52
CA ALA A 376 1.50 -21.39 6.66
C ALA A 376 0.49 -22.54 6.69
N GLY A 377 -0.62 -22.40 7.40
CA GLY A 377 -1.71 -23.39 7.45
C GLY A 377 -2.25 -23.70 6.07
N HIS A 378 -2.55 -22.67 5.27
CA HIS A 378 -2.99 -22.83 3.88
C HIS A 378 -1.93 -23.54 3.02
N TYR A 379 -0.67 -23.14 3.12
CA TYR A 379 0.43 -23.79 2.37
C TYR A 379 0.60 -25.27 2.74
N PHE A 380 0.66 -25.61 4.02
CA PHE A 380 0.86 -26.99 4.47
C PHE A 380 -0.37 -27.87 4.19
N ALA A 381 -1.59 -27.34 4.28
CA ALA A 381 -2.82 -28.05 3.96
C ALA A 381 -3.04 -28.22 2.45
N ASN A 382 -2.36 -27.46 1.60
CA ASN A 382 -2.50 -27.56 0.16
C ASN A 382 -1.94 -28.87 -0.38
N ALA A 383 -2.83 -29.76 -0.86
CA ALA A 383 -2.45 -31.06 -1.41
C ALA A 383 -1.67 -30.98 -2.73
N SER A 384 -1.72 -29.84 -3.44
CA SER A 384 -0.93 -29.65 -4.66
C SER A 384 0.55 -29.38 -4.39
N VAL A 385 0.92 -29.00 -3.16
CA VAL A 385 2.29 -28.79 -2.76
C VAL A 385 2.94 -30.14 -2.41
N PRO A 386 3.97 -30.59 -3.16
CA PRO A 386 4.63 -31.87 -2.88
C PRO A 386 5.28 -31.93 -1.49
N GLU A 387 5.30 -33.13 -0.90
CA GLU A 387 5.86 -33.34 0.45
C GLU A 387 7.34 -32.98 0.53
N ASP A 388 8.12 -33.31 -0.50
CA ASP A 388 9.54 -32.95 -0.58
C ASP A 388 9.78 -31.43 -0.51
N ARG A 389 8.89 -30.65 -1.06
CA ARG A 389 8.93 -29.19 -0.94
C ARG A 389 8.59 -28.74 0.50
N LYS A 390 7.57 -29.34 1.11
CA LYS A 390 7.24 -29.06 2.52
C LYS A 390 8.43 -29.38 3.43
N HIS A 391 9.09 -30.52 3.23
CA HIS A 391 10.32 -30.89 3.94
C HIS A 391 11.45 -29.89 3.70
N ALA A 392 11.71 -29.51 2.44
CA ALA A 392 12.76 -28.54 2.12
C ALA A 392 12.50 -27.16 2.79
N PHE A 393 11.24 -26.74 2.82
CA PHE A 393 10.84 -25.52 3.52
C PHE A 393 11.10 -25.63 5.03
N LEU A 394 10.71 -26.75 5.64
CA LEU A 394 10.91 -27.00 7.08
C LEU A 394 12.39 -27.13 7.46
N GLN A 395 13.21 -27.76 6.64
CA GLN A 395 14.66 -27.82 6.85
C GLN A 395 15.27 -26.43 6.97
N ARG A 396 14.79 -25.50 6.16
CA ARG A 396 15.29 -24.12 6.15
C ARG A 396 14.65 -23.25 7.23
N TRP A 397 13.35 -23.33 7.43
CA TRP A 397 12.57 -22.38 8.19
C TRP A 397 11.84 -22.97 9.40
N GLY A 398 11.89 -24.28 9.60
CA GLY A 398 11.08 -24.97 10.60
C GLY A 398 11.31 -24.46 12.02
N ALA A 399 12.55 -24.16 12.40
CA ALA A 399 12.85 -23.61 13.73
C ALA A 399 12.22 -22.21 13.92
N ALA A 400 12.32 -21.33 12.90
CA ALA A 400 11.73 -20.01 12.94
C ALA A 400 10.19 -20.08 12.95
N LEU A 401 9.60 -20.96 12.13
CA LEU A 401 8.15 -21.18 12.12
C LEU A 401 7.65 -21.62 13.50
N ARG A 402 8.26 -22.65 14.09
CA ARG A 402 7.89 -23.13 15.45
C ARG A 402 7.99 -22.04 16.50
N LYS A 403 8.97 -21.14 16.39
CA LYS A 403 9.14 -20.00 17.28
C LYS A 403 7.95 -19.02 17.19
N ASN A 404 7.49 -18.71 15.97
CA ASN A 404 6.30 -17.88 15.78
C ASN A 404 5.03 -18.59 16.26
N LEU A 405 4.82 -19.88 15.94
CA LEU A 405 3.66 -20.64 16.43
C LEU A 405 3.59 -20.64 17.96
N ALA A 406 4.72 -20.82 18.65
CA ALA A 406 4.80 -20.73 20.10
C ALA A 406 4.50 -19.33 20.63
N TYR A 407 4.97 -18.28 19.94
CA TYR A 407 4.65 -16.89 20.28
C TYR A 407 3.14 -16.64 20.20
N VAL A 408 2.50 -17.01 19.10
CA VAL A 408 1.04 -16.88 18.89
C VAL A 408 0.25 -17.62 19.98
N ALA A 409 0.65 -18.85 20.30
CA ALA A 409 0.00 -19.62 21.37
C ALA A 409 0.07 -18.90 22.73
N ARG A 410 1.23 -18.31 23.06
CA ARG A 410 1.40 -17.52 24.31
C ARG A 410 0.54 -16.27 24.31
N GLN A 411 0.42 -15.53 23.18
CA GLN A 411 -0.42 -14.34 23.08
C GLN A 411 -1.91 -14.66 23.24
N ALA A 412 -2.35 -15.82 22.76
CA ALA A 412 -3.73 -16.26 22.83
C ALA A 412 -4.12 -16.88 24.20
N ALA A 413 -3.15 -17.27 25.01
CA ALA A 413 -3.38 -18.01 26.25
C ALA A 413 -4.23 -17.27 27.30
N PRO A 414 -4.08 -15.95 27.54
CA PRO A 414 -4.86 -15.25 28.56
C PRO A 414 -6.39 -15.38 28.36
N TYR A 415 -6.87 -15.15 27.14
CA TYR A 415 -8.29 -15.30 26.84
C TYR A 415 -8.74 -16.76 26.86
N ALA A 416 -7.91 -17.70 26.42
CA ALA A 416 -8.23 -19.12 26.49
C ALA A 416 -8.41 -19.62 27.93
N GLN A 417 -7.72 -19.03 28.91
CA GLN A 417 -7.82 -19.34 30.33
C GLN A 417 -8.99 -18.61 31.01
N ASN A 418 -9.23 -17.37 30.64
CA ASN A 418 -10.29 -16.55 31.20
C ASN A 418 -10.99 -15.77 30.07
N PRO A 419 -12.09 -16.29 29.48
CA PRO A 419 -12.71 -15.76 28.27
C PRO A 419 -13.59 -14.52 28.53
N VAL A 420 -12.98 -13.46 29.06
CA VAL A 420 -13.57 -12.13 29.25
C VAL A 420 -12.91 -11.12 28.31
N ALA A 421 -13.63 -10.04 27.97
CA ALA A 421 -13.20 -9.06 26.98
C ALA A 421 -11.81 -8.46 27.28
N THR A 422 -11.50 -8.23 28.56
CA THR A 422 -10.21 -7.65 28.98
C THR A 422 -9.02 -8.62 28.95
N SER A 423 -9.26 -9.90 28.64
CA SER A 423 -8.23 -10.92 28.43
C SER A 423 -7.89 -11.15 26.94
N LEU A 424 -8.58 -10.48 26.03
CA LEU A 424 -8.29 -10.48 24.59
C LEU A 424 -6.91 -9.90 24.31
N VAL A 425 -6.38 -10.18 23.11
CA VAL A 425 -5.11 -9.56 22.65
C VAL A 425 -5.31 -8.06 22.52
N SER A 426 -4.54 -7.29 23.26
CA SER A 426 -4.63 -5.84 23.31
C SER A 426 -3.50 -5.17 22.55
N PHE A 427 -3.74 -3.97 22.06
CA PHE A 427 -2.69 -3.07 21.61
C PHE A 427 -1.72 -2.71 22.75
N LYS A 428 -0.50 -2.36 22.39
CA LYS A 428 0.50 -1.82 23.33
C LYS A 428 -0.01 -0.50 23.92
N ARG A 429 0.21 -0.32 25.22
CA ARG A 429 -0.23 0.90 25.95
C ARG A 429 1.00 1.74 26.29
N ASP A 430 0.83 3.06 26.22
CA ASP A 430 1.81 3.99 26.77
C ASP A 430 1.63 4.18 28.30
N ALA A 431 2.49 5.03 28.89
CA ALA A 431 2.45 5.33 30.32
C ALA A 431 1.15 6.03 30.76
N ASP A 432 0.49 6.74 29.84
CA ASP A 432 -0.78 7.43 30.08
C ASP A 432 -1.99 6.50 29.90
N GLY A 433 -1.75 5.23 29.54
CA GLY A 433 -2.78 4.22 29.33
C GLY A 433 -3.44 4.26 27.94
N TYR A 434 -2.96 5.11 27.04
CA TYR A 434 -3.45 5.15 25.66
C TYR A 434 -3.05 3.88 24.90
N CYS A 435 -4.01 3.24 24.23
CA CYS A 435 -3.78 2.07 23.41
C CYS A 435 -3.41 2.49 21.99
N HIS A 436 -2.18 2.21 21.61
CA HIS A 436 -1.68 2.57 20.29
C HIS A 436 -2.12 1.54 19.25
N PRO A 437 -2.83 1.94 18.17
CA PRO A 437 -3.20 1.03 17.09
C PRO A 437 -2.01 0.22 16.57
N GLY A 438 -2.14 -1.10 16.60
CA GLY A 438 -1.10 -2.07 16.21
C GLY A 438 -1.64 -3.09 15.21
N SER A 439 -2.61 -2.73 14.39
CA SER A 439 -3.13 -3.51 13.28
C SER A 439 -3.41 -2.60 12.09
N TRP A 440 -4.02 -3.10 11.02
CA TRP A 440 -4.08 -2.43 9.72
C TRP A 440 -4.74 -1.03 9.71
N ARG A 441 -5.59 -0.71 10.70
CA ARG A 441 -6.12 0.65 10.91
C ARG A 441 -5.15 1.47 11.76
N ASP A 442 -3.91 1.57 11.30
CA ASP A 442 -2.75 2.04 12.04
C ASP A 442 -2.62 3.57 12.21
N SER A 443 -3.62 4.32 11.76
CA SER A 443 -3.73 5.72 12.16
C SER A 443 -4.01 5.82 13.66
N ARG A 444 -3.59 6.92 14.29
CA ARG A 444 -3.79 7.14 15.74
C ARG A 444 -5.23 6.89 16.21
N VAL A 445 -6.21 7.10 15.34
CA VAL A 445 -7.64 7.03 15.68
C VAL A 445 -8.40 5.93 14.93
N GLY A 446 -7.73 5.12 14.14
CA GLY A 446 -8.37 4.12 13.25
C GLY A 446 -9.21 3.07 13.96
N TYR A 447 -8.93 2.82 15.25
CA TYR A 447 -9.73 1.98 16.15
C TYR A 447 -10.56 2.77 17.16
N ALA A 448 -10.83 4.07 16.89
CA ALA A 448 -11.63 4.95 17.73
C ALA A 448 -11.14 5.06 19.20
N GLY A 449 -9.84 4.88 19.43
CA GLY A 449 -9.24 4.88 20.77
C GLY A 449 -9.41 3.56 21.53
N GLY A 450 -9.89 2.50 20.89
CA GLY A 450 -10.04 1.16 21.48
C GLY A 450 -8.71 0.44 21.70
N CYS A 451 -8.76 -0.55 22.59
CA CYS A 451 -7.60 -1.34 23.00
C CYS A 451 -7.57 -2.75 22.41
N TYR A 452 -8.74 -3.28 22.08
CA TYR A 452 -8.90 -4.64 21.55
C TYR A 452 -9.58 -4.55 20.19
N ALA A 453 -8.84 -4.84 19.14
CA ALA A 453 -9.32 -4.73 17.78
C ALA A 453 -10.19 -5.93 17.37
N PHE A 454 -11.24 -5.69 16.60
CA PHE A 454 -12.10 -6.75 16.06
C PHE A 454 -11.31 -7.68 15.13
N ASP A 455 -10.61 -7.12 14.14
CA ASP A 455 -9.87 -7.89 13.14
C ASP A 455 -8.83 -8.82 13.78
N VAL A 456 -8.09 -8.36 14.80
CA VAL A 456 -7.14 -9.21 15.53
C VAL A 456 -7.86 -10.31 16.28
N ASN A 457 -8.87 -9.96 17.09
CA ASN A 457 -9.43 -10.87 18.10
C ASN A 457 -10.53 -11.79 17.58
N VAL A 458 -11.19 -11.44 16.47
CA VAL A 458 -12.26 -12.26 15.89
C VAL A 458 -11.81 -12.94 14.60
N VAL A 459 -10.87 -12.31 13.86
CA VAL A 459 -10.39 -12.88 12.60
C VAL A 459 -9.05 -13.57 12.80
N TRP A 460 -7.99 -12.80 13.13
CA TRP A 460 -6.64 -13.33 13.04
C TRP A 460 -6.28 -14.36 14.09
N VAL A 461 -6.57 -14.11 15.38
CA VAL A 461 -6.21 -15.06 16.45
C VAL A 461 -6.93 -16.40 16.31
N PRO A 462 -8.27 -16.46 16.11
CA PRO A 462 -8.95 -17.75 15.91
C PRO A 462 -8.42 -18.52 14.70
N GLN A 463 -8.18 -17.83 13.58
CA GLN A 463 -7.66 -18.45 12.36
C GLN A 463 -6.23 -18.95 12.54
N ALA A 464 -5.37 -18.19 13.23
CA ALA A 464 -4.01 -18.61 13.54
C ALA A 464 -3.98 -19.88 14.42
N LEU A 465 -4.81 -19.94 15.46
CA LEU A 465 -4.92 -21.12 16.32
C LEU A 465 -5.42 -22.36 15.54
N ALA A 466 -6.44 -22.18 14.68
CA ALA A 466 -6.91 -23.24 13.81
C ALA A 466 -5.82 -23.71 12.82
N ALA A 467 -5.08 -22.76 12.26
CA ALA A 467 -3.95 -23.03 11.37
C ALA A 467 -2.83 -23.82 12.09
N ILE A 468 -2.48 -23.45 13.32
CA ILE A 468 -1.50 -24.19 14.13
C ILE A 468 -1.92 -25.65 14.33
N VAL A 469 -3.21 -25.89 14.61
CA VAL A 469 -3.75 -27.24 14.75
C VAL A 469 -3.65 -28.02 13.44
N ALA A 470 -3.98 -27.37 12.31
CA ALA A 470 -3.86 -27.99 10.99
C ALA A 470 -2.39 -28.29 10.62
N ILE A 471 -1.49 -27.35 10.89
CA ILE A 471 -0.05 -27.55 10.70
C ILE A 471 0.46 -28.74 11.52
N ASP A 472 0.08 -28.88 12.80
CA ASP A 472 0.46 -30.02 13.64
C ASP A 472 0.06 -31.37 13.01
N SER A 473 -1.15 -31.44 12.46
CA SER A 473 -1.63 -32.65 11.77
C SER A 473 -0.75 -32.99 10.57
N VAL A 474 -0.51 -32.01 9.69
CA VAL A 474 0.30 -32.23 8.49
C VAL A 474 1.75 -32.57 8.83
N LEU A 475 2.35 -31.92 9.83
CA LEU A 475 3.71 -32.25 10.28
C LEU A 475 3.83 -33.70 10.71
N ARG A 476 2.85 -34.22 11.47
CA ARG A 476 2.82 -35.63 11.89
C ARG A 476 2.65 -36.58 10.72
N ASP A 477 1.76 -36.22 9.78
CA ASP A 477 1.47 -37.04 8.60
C ASP A 477 2.71 -37.22 7.70
N ILE A 478 3.56 -36.18 7.61
CA ILE A 478 4.81 -36.23 6.84
C ILE A 478 6.04 -36.65 7.68
N GLY A 479 5.84 -37.16 8.92
CA GLY A 479 6.91 -37.67 9.78
C GLY A 479 7.76 -36.62 10.47
N GLU A 480 7.34 -35.36 10.50
CA GLU A 480 8.00 -34.26 11.21
C GLU A 480 7.53 -34.16 12.68
N PRO A 481 8.35 -33.62 13.60
CA PRO A 481 7.91 -33.37 14.96
C PRO A 481 6.68 -32.42 14.98
N GLY A 482 5.64 -32.76 15.72
CA GLY A 482 4.45 -31.93 15.92
C GLY A 482 4.75 -30.61 16.65
N VAL A 483 3.69 -29.84 16.86
CA VAL A 483 3.76 -28.57 17.60
C VAL A 483 3.76 -28.83 19.10
N GLU A 484 4.64 -28.16 19.84
CA GLU A 484 4.67 -28.24 21.29
C GLU A 484 3.35 -27.75 21.92
N GLN A 485 2.93 -28.38 23.01
CA GLN A 485 1.72 -28.04 23.76
C GLN A 485 0.44 -27.97 22.89
N ILE A 486 0.36 -28.77 21.83
CA ILE A 486 -0.77 -28.74 20.88
C ILE A 486 -2.14 -28.95 21.54
N ALA A 487 -2.21 -29.67 22.66
CA ALA A 487 -3.46 -29.85 23.40
C ALA A 487 -4.01 -28.52 23.96
N ASP A 488 -3.11 -27.65 24.43
CA ASP A 488 -3.49 -26.31 24.92
C ASP A 488 -3.92 -25.41 23.76
N VAL A 489 -3.23 -25.50 22.62
CA VAL A 489 -3.61 -24.77 21.40
C VAL A 489 -4.99 -25.20 20.92
N ARG A 490 -5.30 -26.49 20.88
CA ARG A 490 -6.63 -27.00 20.50
C ARG A 490 -7.73 -26.47 21.42
N ARG A 491 -7.49 -26.44 22.73
CA ARG A 491 -8.41 -25.86 23.70
C ARG A 491 -8.58 -24.36 23.49
N ALA A 492 -7.49 -23.63 23.28
CA ALA A 492 -7.51 -22.22 22.95
C ALA A 492 -8.33 -21.94 21.69
N ALA A 493 -8.12 -22.70 20.60
CA ALA A 493 -8.85 -22.56 19.36
C ALA A 493 -10.38 -22.70 19.59
N GLN A 494 -10.82 -23.64 20.43
CA GLN A 494 -12.23 -23.80 20.76
C GLN A 494 -12.80 -22.61 21.55
N VAL A 495 -12.07 -22.10 22.54
CA VAL A 495 -12.51 -20.97 23.34
C VAL A 495 -12.59 -19.69 22.51
N TRP A 496 -11.61 -19.47 21.64
CA TRP A 496 -11.52 -18.28 20.80
C TRP A 496 -12.63 -18.17 19.74
N GLN A 497 -13.27 -19.25 19.34
CA GLN A 497 -14.48 -19.21 18.50
C GLN A 497 -15.61 -18.36 19.09
N GLY A 498 -15.64 -18.20 20.41
CA GLY A 498 -16.62 -17.35 21.10
C GLY A 498 -16.24 -15.88 21.21
N SER A 499 -15.08 -15.44 20.73
CA SER A 499 -14.58 -14.07 20.93
C SER A 499 -15.47 -12.99 20.30
N ALA A 500 -16.11 -13.28 19.16
CA ALA A 500 -17.00 -12.36 18.45
C ALA A 500 -18.13 -11.80 19.31
N ARG A 501 -18.62 -12.55 20.34
CA ARG A 501 -19.71 -12.10 21.22
C ARG A 501 -19.41 -10.78 21.92
N HIS A 502 -18.14 -10.47 22.18
CA HIS A 502 -17.72 -9.25 22.87
C HIS A 502 -17.86 -8.01 21.99
N PHE A 503 -17.82 -8.17 20.68
CA PHE A 503 -17.85 -7.09 19.72
C PHE A 503 -19.23 -6.80 19.13
N MET A 504 -20.20 -7.71 19.30
CA MET A 504 -21.50 -7.58 18.64
C MET A 504 -22.33 -6.45 19.26
N VAL A 505 -22.71 -5.48 18.43
CA VAL A 505 -23.64 -4.40 18.73
C VAL A 505 -25.00 -4.73 18.16
N GLY A 506 -26.05 -4.61 18.96
CA GLY A 506 -27.44 -4.77 18.54
C GLY A 506 -28.23 -3.48 18.80
N LEU A 507 -28.91 -2.96 17.78
CA LEU A 507 -29.69 -1.72 17.85
C LEU A 507 -31.13 -2.00 17.39
N ASP A 508 -32.09 -1.40 18.08
CA ASP A 508 -33.47 -1.33 17.64
C ASP A 508 -33.74 -0.17 16.68
N SER A 509 -34.90 -0.18 16.04
CA SER A 509 -35.32 0.83 15.06
C SER A 509 -35.22 2.27 15.59
N ALA A 510 -35.66 2.51 16.81
CA ALA A 510 -35.68 3.85 17.40
C ALA A 510 -34.26 4.36 17.65
N THR A 511 -33.37 3.50 18.12
CA THR A 511 -31.94 3.81 18.33
C THR A 511 -31.24 4.07 17.00
N ILE A 512 -31.50 3.25 15.96
CA ILE A 512 -30.94 3.45 14.62
C ILE A 512 -31.33 4.83 14.11
N GLU A 513 -32.63 5.15 14.10
CA GLU A 513 -33.14 6.42 13.61
C GLU A 513 -32.54 7.62 14.39
N THR A 514 -32.54 7.53 15.72
CA THR A 514 -31.99 8.60 16.57
C THR A 514 -30.52 8.85 16.29
N ARG A 515 -29.71 7.82 16.20
CA ARG A 515 -28.26 7.94 15.97
C ARG A 515 -27.93 8.44 14.58
N VAL A 516 -28.58 7.92 13.55
CA VAL A 516 -28.39 8.35 12.16
C VAL A 516 -28.81 9.83 12.00
N ARG A 517 -29.96 10.25 12.54
CA ARG A 517 -30.37 11.66 12.49
C ARG A 517 -29.40 12.59 13.23
N ALA A 518 -28.89 12.16 14.39
CA ALA A 518 -27.90 12.93 15.14
C ALA A 518 -26.60 13.10 14.34
N LYS A 519 -26.12 12.03 13.70
CA LYS A 519 -24.95 12.08 12.81
C LYS A 519 -25.18 13.03 11.64
N LEU A 520 -26.31 12.91 10.95
CA LEU A 520 -26.65 13.77 9.82
C LEU A 520 -26.73 15.24 10.22
N ALA A 521 -27.26 15.53 11.40
CA ALA A 521 -27.33 16.91 11.91
C ALA A 521 -25.94 17.53 12.18
N SER A 522 -24.90 16.73 12.36
CA SER A 522 -23.52 17.18 12.52
C SER A 522 -22.79 17.47 11.20
N LEU A 523 -23.38 17.08 10.06
CA LEU A 523 -22.75 17.26 8.73
C LEU A 523 -23.08 18.64 8.12
N PRO A 524 -22.25 19.13 7.18
CA PRO A 524 -22.55 20.29 6.39
C PRO A 524 -23.92 20.17 5.67
N THR A 525 -24.62 21.28 5.47
CA THR A 525 -25.99 21.29 4.95
C THR A 525 -26.16 20.57 3.61
N GLU A 526 -25.24 20.77 2.68
CA GLU A 526 -25.27 20.12 1.36
C GLU A 526 -25.12 18.59 1.49
N GLU A 527 -24.20 18.16 2.31
CA GLU A 527 -23.94 16.74 2.57
C GLU A 527 -25.12 16.08 3.28
N ARG A 528 -25.67 16.73 4.30
CA ARG A 528 -26.86 16.26 5.01
C ARG A 528 -28.04 16.10 4.06
N ALA A 529 -28.34 17.09 3.22
CA ALA A 529 -29.43 17.02 2.26
C ALA A 529 -29.28 15.84 1.28
N HIS A 530 -28.06 15.55 0.85
CA HIS A 530 -27.79 14.38 0.00
C HIS A 530 -28.13 13.07 0.72
N TRP A 531 -27.63 12.89 1.95
CA TRP A 531 -27.86 11.65 2.69
C TRP A 531 -29.32 11.49 3.14
N ASP A 532 -30.00 12.56 3.50
CA ASP A 532 -31.45 12.55 3.79
C ASP A 532 -32.19 12.02 2.55
N SER A 533 -31.87 12.53 1.35
CA SER A 533 -32.46 12.07 0.09
C SER A 533 -32.14 10.59 -0.23
N VAL A 534 -30.95 10.11 0.11
CA VAL A 534 -30.59 8.69 -0.04
C VAL A 534 -31.46 7.83 0.86
N LEU A 535 -31.66 8.22 2.12
CA LEU A 535 -32.47 7.48 3.09
C LEU A 535 -33.95 7.48 2.70
N GLU A 536 -34.49 8.59 2.24
CA GLU A 536 -35.86 8.69 1.75
C GLU A 536 -36.11 7.76 0.56
N ARG A 537 -35.20 7.75 -0.43
CA ARG A 537 -35.33 6.86 -1.60
C ARG A 537 -35.20 5.39 -1.24
N ALA A 538 -34.33 5.07 -0.29
CA ALA A 538 -34.14 3.70 0.15
C ALA A 538 -35.37 3.12 0.88
N ALA A 539 -36.23 4.00 1.45
CA ALA A 539 -37.47 3.63 2.16
C ALA A 539 -37.31 2.42 3.09
N LEU A 540 -36.17 2.38 3.80
CA LEU A 540 -35.78 1.20 4.60
C LEU A 540 -36.56 1.17 5.91
N HIS A 541 -37.21 0.04 6.18
CA HIS A 541 -37.77 -0.28 7.49
C HIS A 541 -36.87 -1.33 8.12
N LEU A 542 -36.14 -0.94 9.15
CA LEU A 542 -35.26 -1.81 9.92
C LEU A 542 -35.79 -1.97 11.34
N ASP A 543 -36.25 -3.15 11.69
CA ASP A 543 -36.64 -3.46 13.05
C ASP A 543 -35.40 -3.51 13.96
N THR A 544 -34.33 -4.10 13.44
CA THR A 544 -33.08 -4.27 14.16
C THR A 544 -31.87 -4.17 13.20
N LEU A 545 -30.74 -3.73 13.74
CA LEU A 545 -29.45 -3.78 13.08
C LEU A 545 -28.42 -4.40 14.03
N ARG A 546 -27.68 -5.40 13.52
CA ARG A 546 -26.57 -6.01 14.27
C ARG A 546 -25.32 -5.93 13.43
N PHE A 547 -24.20 -5.58 14.08
CA PHE A 547 -22.89 -5.48 13.44
C PHE A 547 -21.80 -5.58 14.50
N PRO A 548 -20.58 -6.02 14.13
CA PRO A 548 -19.45 -5.98 15.03
C PRO A 548 -18.87 -4.56 15.14
N ALA A 549 -18.55 -4.15 16.37
CA ALA A 549 -17.82 -2.92 16.66
C ALA A 549 -16.37 -3.03 16.15
N VAL A 550 -15.78 -1.91 15.75
CA VAL A 550 -14.38 -1.85 15.31
C VAL A 550 -13.40 -2.31 16.37
N SER A 551 -13.70 -2.03 17.63
CA SER A 551 -12.85 -2.32 18.79
C SER A 551 -13.63 -2.30 20.08
N LEU A 552 -12.98 -2.73 21.17
CA LEU A 552 -13.45 -2.52 22.53
C LEU A 552 -12.53 -1.51 23.24
N ASP A 553 -13.09 -0.74 24.14
CA ASP A 553 -12.32 0.16 25.00
C ASP A 553 -11.47 -0.60 26.04
N SER A 554 -10.76 0.11 26.91
CA SER A 554 -9.90 -0.47 27.95
C SER A 554 -10.66 -1.29 29.00
N THR A 555 -11.98 -1.12 29.10
CA THR A 555 -12.88 -1.87 30.00
C THR A 555 -13.55 -3.06 29.33
N GLY A 556 -13.34 -3.23 28.01
CA GLY A 556 -13.93 -4.29 27.21
C GLY A 556 -15.33 -3.95 26.67
N GLN A 557 -15.73 -2.68 26.67
CA GLN A 557 -17.01 -2.25 26.08
C GLN A 557 -16.88 -1.95 24.59
N PRO A 558 -17.83 -2.36 23.75
CA PRO A 558 -17.80 -2.10 22.32
C PRO A 558 -17.84 -0.61 21.97
N ILE A 559 -16.97 -0.17 21.06
CA ILE A 559 -17.04 1.13 20.43
C ILE A 559 -17.80 0.96 19.11
N PRO A 560 -19.06 1.41 19.01
CA PRO A 560 -19.98 1.01 17.96
C PRO A 560 -19.73 1.76 16.64
N VAL A 561 -18.55 1.55 16.06
CA VAL A 561 -18.21 1.92 14.69
C VAL A 561 -18.29 0.67 13.84
N MET A 562 -19.10 0.71 12.79
CA MET A 562 -19.23 -0.34 11.80
C MET A 562 -18.08 -0.23 10.80
N THR A 563 -17.49 -1.35 10.38
CA THR A 563 -16.30 -1.35 9.50
C THR A 563 -16.35 -2.45 8.45
N THR A 564 -15.37 -2.44 7.54
CA THR A 564 -15.18 -3.47 6.51
C THR A 564 -14.46 -4.72 7.02
N ASP A 565 -13.88 -4.72 8.21
CA ASP A 565 -13.11 -5.84 8.77
C ASP A 565 -13.83 -7.20 8.74
N PRO A 566 -15.16 -7.27 8.92
CA PRO A 566 -15.88 -8.53 8.80
C PRO A 566 -15.83 -9.18 7.41
N GLY A 567 -15.41 -8.46 6.39
CA GLY A 567 -15.15 -9.01 5.06
C GLY A 567 -14.07 -10.09 5.07
N MET A 568 -12.98 -9.89 5.84
CA MET A 568 -11.93 -10.89 6.01
C MET A 568 -12.42 -12.10 6.82
N TRP A 569 -13.24 -11.87 7.84
CA TRP A 569 -13.90 -12.97 8.58
C TRP A 569 -14.75 -13.83 7.64
N LEU A 570 -15.55 -13.19 6.79
CA LEU A 570 -16.29 -13.89 5.74
C LEU A 570 -15.38 -14.64 4.76
N LEU A 571 -14.22 -14.09 4.39
CA LEU A 571 -13.32 -14.75 3.44
C LEU A 571 -12.71 -16.03 4.02
N LEU A 572 -12.22 -15.98 5.24
CA LEU A 572 -11.45 -17.05 5.86
C LEU A 572 -12.29 -18.13 6.53
N GLU A 573 -13.51 -17.81 6.98
CA GLU A 573 -14.34 -18.73 7.75
C GLU A 573 -15.75 -18.85 7.17
N ARG A 574 -16.26 -20.08 7.06
CA ARG A 574 -17.66 -20.30 6.71
C ARG A 574 -18.51 -20.20 7.98
N GLN A 575 -19.41 -19.25 7.97
CA GLN A 575 -20.38 -19.02 9.03
C GLN A 575 -21.70 -19.73 8.75
N ASP A 576 -22.51 -19.96 9.80
CA ASP A 576 -23.90 -20.34 9.61
C ASP A 576 -24.64 -19.27 8.78
N SER A 577 -25.60 -19.70 7.96
CA SER A 577 -26.29 -18.82 7.00
C SER A 577 -27.00 -17.62 7.64
N SER A 578 -27.39 -17.71 8.91
CA SER A 578 -27.97 -16.61 9.69
C SER A 578 -26.92 -15.58 10.10
N VAL A 579 -25.79 -16.06 10.61
CA VAL A 579 -24.64 -15.23 11.00
C VAL A 579 -24.04 -14.55 9.76
N GLU A 580 -23.84 -15.29 8.68
CA GLU A 580 -23.37 -14.75 7.42
C GLU A 580 -24.26 -13.59 6.92
N ARG A 581 -25.59 -13.75 6.97
CA ARG A 581 -26.53 -12.68 6.57
C ARG A 581 -26.42 -11.45 7.48
N GLU A 582 -26.26 -11.62 8.78
CA GLU A 582 -26.07 -10.52 9.71
C GLU A 582 -24.77 -9.76 9.42
N ILE A 583 -23.68 -10.47 9.14
CA ILE A 583 -22.39 -9.87 8.84
C ILE A 583 -22.41 -9.15 7.47
N LEU A 584 -23.07 -9.74 6.47
CA LEU A 584 -23.11 -9.20 5.10
C LEU A 584 -24.05 -7.99 4.96
N ARG A 585 -25.13 -7.93 5.74
CA ARG A 585 -26.13 -6.88 5.65
C ARG A 585 -25.56 -5.46 5.76
N PRO A 586 -24.68 -5.13 6.73
CA PRO A 586 -24.03 -3.83 6.85
C PRO A 586 -23.30 -3.36 5.58
N PHE A 587 -22.69 -4.26 4.83
CA PHE A 587 -21.97 -3.91 3.60
C PHE A 587 -22.91 -3.45 2.46
N LEU A 588 -24.15 -3.92 2.47
CA LEU A 588 -25.10 -3.68 1.38
C LEU A 588 -26.15 -2.60 1.71
N LEU A 589 -26.25 -2.22 2.98
CA LEU A 589 -27.10 -1.11 3.39
C LEU A 589 -26.49 0.23 2.98
N PRO A 590 -27.29 1.19 2.50
CA PRO A 590 -26.78 2.48 2.11
C PRO A 590 -26.22 3.24 3.31
N TYR A 591 -25.14 4.00 3.08
CA TYR A 591 -24.64 4.97 4.03
C TYR A 591 -25.68 6.08 4.24
N PRO A 592 -25.92 6.60 5.45
CA PRO A 592 -25.21 6.34 6.70
C PRO A 592 -25.79 5.21 7.59
N ILE A 593 -26.67 4.35 7.08
CA ILE A 593 -27.14 3.18 7.84
C ILE A 593 -26.09 2.06 7.78
N GLY A 594 -25.57 1.77 6.61
CA GLY A 594 -24.51 0.78 6.37
C GLY A 594 -23.25 1.40 5.79
N LEU A 595 -22.55 0.61 4.96
CA LEU A 595 -21.27 1.00 4.37
C LEU A 595 -21.36 1.33 2.88
N PHE A 596 -22.49 1.02 2.21
CA PHE A 596 -22.61 1.12 0.76
C PHE A 596 -22.87 2.57 0.31
N ILE A 597 -22.02 3.06 -0.60
CA ILE A 597 -22.17 4.37 -1.24
C ILE A 597 -22.27 4.15 -2.74
N ASP A 598 -23.47 4.38 -3.31
CA ASP A 598 -23.69 4.21 -4.76
C ASP A 598 -22.75 5.13 -5.57
N GLY A 599 -22.12 4.57 -6.59
CA GLY A 599 -21.16 5.28 -7.45
C GLY A 599 -19.80 5.57 -6.82
N VAL A 600 -19.54 5.09 -5.58
CA VAL A 600 -18.24 5.26 -4.89
C VAL A 600 -17.67 3.92 -4.47
N GLY A 601 -18.44 3.09 -3.77
CA GLY A 601 -17.99 1.82 -3.22
C GLY A 601 -18.42 1.60 -1.77
N LEU A 602 -17.53 1.04 -0.96
CA LEU A 602 -17.78 0.74 0.46
C LEU A 602 -16.99 1.69 1.34
N ALA A 603 -17.67 2.50 2.13
CA ALA A 603 -17.01 3.27 3.18
C ALA A 603 -16.27 2.30 4.13
N VAL A 604 -15.01 2.56 4.40
CA VAL A 604 -14.19 1.70 5.24
C VAL A 604 -14.65 1.65 6.70
N ALA A 605 -15.40 2.67 7.11
CA ALA A 605 -16.03 2.77 8.41
C ALA A 605 -17.36 3.54 8.33
N ASN A 606 -18.23 3.34 9.33
CA ASN A 606 -19.42 4.14 9.59
C ASN A 606 -19.52 4.38 11.09
N ASP A 607 -19.34 5.61 11.50
CA ASP A 607 -19.34 6.07 12.89
C ASP A 607 -20.69 6.60 13.38
N ALA A 608 -21.75 6.50 12.58
CA ALA A 608 -23.07 7.07 12.90
C ALA A 608 -23.62 6.59 14.25
N TYR A 609 -23.27 5.38 14.66
CA TYR A 609 -23.74 4.76 15.90
C TYR A 609 -22.88 5.05 17.12
N ALA A 610 -21.71 5.68 16.93
CA ALA A 610 -20.80 6.05 17.99
C ALA A 610 -21.14 7.40 18.65
N THR A 611 -20.28 7.85 19.55
CA THR A 611 -20.44 9.13 20.23
C THR A 611 -19.90 10.30 19.41
N PRO A 612 -20.32 11.56 19.65
CA PRO A 612 -19.75 12.74 19.03
C PRO A 612 -18.22 12.83 19.16
N ALA A 613 -17.64 12.39 20.27
CA ALA A 613 -16.19 12.36 20.44
C ALA A 613 -15.49 11.43 19.42
N VAL A 614 -16.11 10.30 19.09
CA VAL A 614 -15.62 9.40 18.04
C VAL A 614 -15.79 10.04 16.66
N TRP A 615 -16.88 10.76 16.39
CA TRP A 615 -17.06 11.52 15.15
C TRP A 615 -15.93 12.51 14.93
N ASP A 616 -15.54 13.25 15.98
CA ASP A 616 -14.43 14.22 15.93
C ASP A 616 -13.08 13.53 15.71
N MET A 617 -12.88 12.30 16.21
CA MET A 617 -11.70 11.50 15.90
C MET A 617 -11.66 11.14 14.41
N TYR A 618 -12.73 10.55 13.89
CA TYR A 618 -12.80 10.12 12.49
C TYR A 618 -12.82 11.27 11.50
N ALA A 619 -13.35 12.44 11.85
CA ALA A 619 -13.27 13.64 11.01
C ALA A 619 -11.83 14.06 10.70
N ARG A 620 -10.86 13.67 11.55
CA ARG A 620 -9.41 13.94 11.40
C ARG A 620 -8.64 12.75 10.84
N ASP A 621 -9.27 11.59 10.71
CA ASP A 621 -8.65 10.40 10.13
C ASP A 621 -8.78 10.41 8.61
N LEU A 622 -7.64 10.57 7.97
CA LEU A 622 -7.57 10.63 6.51
C LEU A 622 -7.61 9.23 5.86
N TYR A 623 -7.47 8.15 6.60
CA TYR A 623 -7.32 6.80 6.06
C TYR A 623 -8.48 5.86 6.40
N HIS A 624 -9.12 6.03 7.57
CA HIS A 624 -10.09 5.05 8.08
C HIS A 624 -11.46 5.68 8.39
N SER A 625 -11.68 6.91 7.95
CA SER A 625 -12.94 7.63 8.16
C SER A 625 -14.07 7.14 7.24
N PRO A 626 -15.34 7.52 7.52
CA PRO A 626 -16.47 7.24 6.63
C PRO A 626 -16.36 7.79 5.20
N ARG A 627 -15.36 8.64 4.95
CA ARG A 627 -15.10 9.24 3.63
C ARG A 627 -14.12 8.46 2.77
N VAL A 628 -13.63 7.33 3.24
CA VAL A 628 -12.56 6.59 2.56
C VAL A 628 -13.06 5.21 2.12
N VAL A 629 -12.69 4.83 0.91
CA VAL A 629 -12.83 3.47 0.38
C VAL A 629 -11.44 2.90 0.13
N TRP A 630 -11.20 1.67 0.56
CA TRP A 630 -9.97 0.95 0.31
C TRP A 630 -10.15 -0.14 -0.75
N GLY A 631 -9.33 -0.11 -1.80
CA GLY A 631 -9.37 -1.11 -2.87
C GLY A 631 -9.18 -2.53 -2.35
N ARG A 632 -8.27 -2.74 -1.38
CA ARG A 632 -8.07 -4.01 -0.71
C ARG A 632 -9.36 -4.54 -0.07
N GLU A 633 -10.07 -3.72 0.68
CA GLU A 633 -11.30 -4.11 1.39
C GLU A 633 -12.42 -4.50 0.42
N VAL A 634 -12.49 -3.80 -0.71
CA VAL A 634 -13.39 -4.17 -1.81
C VAL A 634 -13.02 -5.55 -2.35
N ASN A 635 -11.73 -5.82 -2.59
CA ASN A 635 -11.25 -7.10 -3.10
C ASN A 635 -11.52 -8.24 -2.12
N VAL A 636 -11.29 -8.04 -0.82
CA VAL A 636 -11.61 -9.00 0.24
C VAL A 636 -13.07 -9.38 0.21
N LEU A 637 -13.98 -8.39 0.19
CA LEU A 637 -15.42 -8.67 0.14
C LEU A 637 -15.81 -9.38 -1.16
N LEU A 638 -15.33 -8.93 -2.32
CA LEU A 638 -15.65 -9.58 -3.60
C LEU A 638 -15.14 -11.01 -3.67
N ALA A 639 -13.95 -11.31 -3.14
CA ALA A 639 -13.43 -12.68 -3.02
C ALA A 639 -14.33 -13.53 -2.09
N ALA A 640 -14.72 -12.98 -0.95
CA ALA A 640 -15.64 -13.65 -0.02
C ALA A 640 -17.01 -13.94 -0.66
N LEU A 641 -17.58 -12.98 -1.39
CA LEU A 641 -18.86 -13.15 -2.09
C LEU A 641 -18.77 -14.15 -3.24
N ALA A 642 -17.64 -14.18 -3.98
CA ALA A 642 -17.41 -15.16 -5.05
C ALA A 642 -17.37 -16.58 -4.50
N THR A 643 -16.69 -16.82 -3.37
CA THR A 643 -16.64 -18.15 -2.74
C THR A 643 -17.97 -18.59 -2.15
N ARG A 644 -18.91 -17.67 -1.94
CA ARG A 644 -20.27 -17.90 -1.38
C ARG A 644 -21.38 -17.87 -2.42
N HIS A 645 -21.05 -17.69 -3.69
CA HIS A 645 -22.02 -17.60 -4.79
C HIS A 645 -23.14 -16.56 -4.52
N ARG A 646 -22.74 -15.30 -4.24
CA ARG A 646 -23.64 -14.16 -4.01
C ARG A 646 -23.66 -13.18 -5.19
N PRO A 647 -24.17 -13.56 -6.38
CA PRO A 647 -24.02 -12.75 -7.60
C PRO A 647 -24.63 -11.34 -7.49
N GLY A 648 -25.81 -11.19 -6.88
CA GLY A 648 -26.46 -9.88 -6.75
C GLY A 648 -25.64 -8.89 -5.91
N ALA A 649 -25.02 -9.36 -4.82
CA ALA A 649 -24.13 -8.53 -4.01
C ALA A 649 -22.84 -8.19 -4.77
N ILE A 650 -22.27 -9.13 -5.51
CA ILE A 650 -21.11 -8.91 -6.37
C ILE A 650 -21.42 -7.82 -7.39
N ASP A 651 -22.54 -7.92 -8.10
CA ASP A 651 -22.92 -6.95 -9.13
C ASP A 651 -23.13 -5.55 -8.56
N SER A 652 -23.75 -5.43 -7.38
CA SER A 652 -23.95 -4.16 -6.70
C SER A 652 -22.63 -3.49 -6.36
N VAL A 653 -21.71 -4.21 -5.70
CA VAL A 653 -20.39 -3.67 -5.29
C VAL A 653 -19.55 -3.31 -6.52
N ARG A 654 -19.46 -4.22 -7.50
CA ARG A 654 -18.70 -3.97 -8.74
C ARG A 654 -19.22 -2.76 -9.51
N THR A 655 -20.54 -2.61 -9.60
CA THR A 655 -21.14 -1.48 -10.31
C THR A 655 -20.82 -0.17 -9.61
N ALA A 656 -20.92 -0.10 -8.28
CA ALA A 656 -20.59 1.11 -7.53
C ALA A 656 -19.11 1.49 -7.70
N VAL A 657 -18.22 0.53 -7.57
CA VAL A 657 -16.77 0.75 -7.74
C VAL A 657 -16.41 1.14 -9.18
N ALA A 658 -17.00 0.48 -10.18
CA ALA A 658 -16.76 0.81 -11.58
C ALA A 658 -17.22 2.24 -11.94
N ARG A 659 -18.33 2.70 -11.35
CA ARG A 659 -18.80 4.10 -11.54
C ARG A 659 -17.86 5.12 -10.91
N SER A 660 -17.11 4.75 -9.88
CA SER A 660 -16.10 5.65 -9.29
C SER A 660 -14.96 5.96 -10.25
N GLY A 661 -14.64 5.04 -11.19
CA GLY A 661 -13.45 5.13 -12.04
C GLY A 661 -12.12 4.92 -11.32
N LEU A 662 -12.14 4.59 -10.02
CA LEU A 662 -10.96 4.55 -9.14
C LEU A 662 -10.59 3.15 -8.64
N GLN A 663 -11.08 2.10 -9.27
CA GLN A 663 -10.88 0.70 -8.87
C GLN A 663 -9.41 0.24 -8.80
N TYR A 664 -8.48 1.03 -9.32
CA TYR A 664 -7.04 0.74 -9.28
C TYR A 664 -6.28 1.50 -8.20
N ALA A 665 -6.92 2.52 -7.60
CA ALA A 665 -6.31 3.27 -6.54
C ALA A 665 -6.22 2.43 -5.27
N GLU A 666 -5.16 2.61 -4.51
CA GLU A 666 -5.04 2.01 -3.18
C GLU A 666 -6.24 2.38 -2.32
N LEU A 667 -6.55 3.67 -2.30
CA LEU A 667 -7.70 4.20 -1.62
C LEU A 667 -8.23 5.45 -2.36
N TRP A 668 -9.50 5.73 -2.19
CA TRP A 668 -10.15 6.91 -2.72
C TRP A 668 -11.19 7.48 -1.76
N SER A 669 -11.64 8.67 -2.05
CA SER A 669 -12.63 9.40 -1.26
C SER A 669 -13.74 9.93 -2.16
N TYR A 670 -14.59 10.75 -1.60
CA TYR A 670 -15.61 11.50 -2.34
C TYR A 670 -15.76 12.92 -1.77
N LYS A 671 -16.25 13.82 -2.61
CA LYS A 671 -16.60 15.19 -2.24
C LYS A 671 -17.98 15.56 -2.78
N PHE A 672 -18.55 16.60 -2.21
CA PHE A 672 -19.80 17.18 -2.70
C PHE A 672 -19.47 18.40 -3.56
N GLU A 673 -20.00 18.45 -4.79
CA GLU A 673 -19.86 19.54 -5.72
C GLU A 673 -21.19 19.79 -6.44
N GLY A 674 -21.81 20.95 -6.21
CA GLY A 674 -23.09 21.32 -6.81
C GLY A 674 -24.23 20.36 -6.48
N GLY A 675 -24.29 19.86 -5.25
CA GLY A 675 -25.31 18.92 -4.78
C GLY A 675 -25.07 17.47 -5.21
N ALA A 676 -24.01 17.19 -5.98
CA ALA A 676 -23.66 15.84 -6.42
C ALA A 676 -22.44 15.29 -5.70
N LEU A 677 -22.51 13.99 -5.35
CA LEU A 677 -21.40 13.25 -4.81
C LEU A 677 -20.46 12.85 -5.95
N ARG A 678 -19.17 13.18 -5.83
CA ARG A 678 -18.13 12.84 -6.80
C ARG A 678 -16.99 12.07 -6.15
N PRO A 679 -16.64 10.89 -6.68
CA PRO A 679 -15.42 10.19 -6.28
C PRO A 679 -14.19 11.04 -6.59
N VAL A 680 -13.19 10.98 -5.71
CA VAL A 680 -11.92 11.68 -5.89
C VAL A 680 -10.78 10.78 -5.45
N ARG A 681 -9.69 10.78 -6.20
CA ARG A 681 -8.46 10.12 -5.78
C ARG A 681 -7.95 10.74 -4.50
N TYR A 682 -7.46 9.91 -3.62
CA TYR A 682 -7.01 10.34 -2.31
C TYR A 682 -5.49 10.53 -2.27
N GLY A 683 -5.06 11.73 -1.90
CA GLY A 683 -3.73 12.14 -1.47
C GLY A 683 -2.53 11.35 -2.03
N SER A 684 -1.91 10.58 -1.16
CA SER A 684 -0.70 9.78 -1.44
C SER A 684 -1.00 8.34 -1.90
N ALA A 685 -2.24 8.04 -2.31
CA ALA A 685 -2.60 6.71 -2.76
C ALA A 685 -1.69 6.23 -3.89
N SER A 686 -1.20 5.00 -3.78
CA SER A 686 -0.35 4.37 -4.79
C SER A 686 -1.19 3.78 -5.94
N ASP A 687 -0.69 3.90 -7.18
CA ASP A 687 -1.29 3.24 -8.34
C ASP A 687 -0.80 1.79 -8.50
N VAL A 688 0.32 1.46 -7.86
CA VAL A 688 0.91 0.14 -7.89
C VAL A 688 1.12 -0.29 -6.44
N GLN A 689 0.08 -0.87 -5.86
CA GLN A 689 0.03 -1.30 -4.47
C GLN A 689 -0.26 -2.80 -4.40
N LEU A 690 0.57 -3.55 -3.68
CA LEU A 690 0.55 -5.01 -3.63
C LEU A 690 -0.83 -5.57 -3.29
N TRP A 691 -1.43 -5.11 -2.21
CA TRP A 691 -2.72 -5.59 -1.75
C TRP A 691 -3.92 -5.12 -2.60
N THR A 692 -3.78 -4.02 -3.38
CA THR A 692 -4.80 -3.61 -4.34
C THR A 692 -4.77 -4.47 -5.59
N LEU A 693 -3.57 -4.89 -6.03
CA LEU A 693 -3.38 -5.80 -7.15
C LEU A 693 -3.98 -7.21 -6.91
N THR A 694 -4.46 -7.50 -5.70
CA THR A 694 -5.26 -8.71 -5.41
C THR A 694 -6.57 -8.78 -6.20
N ASP A 695 -6.99 -7.69 -6.87
CA ASP A 695 -8.05 -7.70 -7.86
C ASP A 695 -7.81 -8.74 -8.99
N LEU A 696 -6.56 -9.09 -9.28
CA LEU A 696 -6.20 -10.19 -10.18
C LEU A 696 -6.87 -11.51 -9.78
N ALA A 697 -6.83 -11.84 -8.50
CA ALA A 697 -7.49 -13.04 -7.97
C ALA A 697 -9.01 -12.90 -8.00
N VAL A 698 -9.55 -11.73 -7.69
CA VAL A 698 -10.99 -11.47 -7.77
C VAL A 698 -11.48 -11.66 -9.21
N GLN A 699 -10.82 -11.07 -10.19
CA GLN A 699 -11.17 -11.25 -11.60
C GLN A 699 -11.12 -12.72 -12.02
N TYR A 700 -10.10 -13.46 -11.60
CA TYR A 700 -9.95 -14.88 -11.88
C TYR A 700 -11.11 -15.69 -11.25
N LEU A 701 -11.39 -15.52 -9.96
CA LEU A 701 -12.43 -16.21 -9.23
C LEU A 701 -13.83 -15.97 -9.84
N LEU A 702 -14.14 -14.72 -10.19
CA LEU A 702 -15.43 -14.36 -10.77
C LEU A 702 -15.66 -14.90 -12.19
N ASN A 703 -14.60 -15.21 -12.93
CA ASN A 703 -14.69 -15.74 -14.28
C ASN A 703 -14.59 -17.27 -14.35
N THR A 704 -13.99 -17.93 -13.36
CA THR A 704 -13.75 -19.38 -13.36
C THR A 704 -14.73 -20.18 -12.48
N ARG A 705 -15.42 -19.54 -11.54
CA ARG A 705 -16.40 -20.17 -10.64
C ARG A 705 -17.86 -19.87 -11.05
N LYS A 706 -18.12 -19.76 -12.35
CA LYS A 706 -19.48 -19.61 -12.88
C LYS A 706 -20.29 -20.88 -12.75
#